data_1cdb7b090fae4d24541aaad9c31ddc93
#
_entry.id   1cdb7b090fae4d24541aaad9c31ddc93
#
_cell.length_a   1.000
_cell.length_b   1.000
_cell.length_c   1.000
_cell.angle_alpha   90.00
_cell.angle_beta   90.00
_cell.angle_gamma   90.00
#
_symmetry.space_group_name_H-M   'P 1'
#
loop_
_entity.id
_entity.type
_entity.pdbx_description
1 polymer ?
#
loop_
_entity_poly.entity_id
_entity_poly.type
_entity_poly.pdbx_seq_one_letter_code
_entity_poly.pdbx_strand_id
1 'polypeptide(L)'
;MKTRWIGVLAVATSLLMTACAPTRELLDLRATRHELARKRRIVFNNDGCDALYYPTKLAATPEAFLKLRNRALAGSHVTTISYCSISSGFGHFTHDTKIGEILTKDIPGSRKSRNLTADLLRQGTDPLRVVNDFAHQNGMECFWSMRMNDTHDGAHRPDKPYPLFPKLKADHPEYLIGSFDKKPMHGSWTSVNYALPEVRDLAFQYIQEVCQNYDIDGIELDFFRHLSYLKSVSFGGEASNRERNGISQLMRRIRTMTEEVGLQRGRPILITIRVPDDAEYAHLVGLDVERWMREGWVDIVMGSGYFQLKPWENLVALGKTHNVPVYAGFSEPRVTGEDKRLKRGSVESYRGRASRAWQAGVDGIYIFNVYNAAARFLSEIGTPEALAPLPKLYFPTIRNAKPSRYLRGGNRFQTVPVLTPSDPWALTTGKAVAVPVQIGSDAQSGTATLHVRAENVTDPDALLVRANGVALTDGKAVDGWLDYPWPADAVHPGRNTVELQLKHLPDTPAPKPGGWNVEYICDHKLKYPKQLPWRRLFHAGNYTEEMRDGSLYLADGDTNDESLPHLAYPWRVEGTEEVVVEASLKLVQSDAPLAVCLRLANGNAVEYLDIRPDSVSLHFARKSVKLDTTSDFHTYTVTMKGKDIRVAIDGKEALNGTGQLTTSAKQEKHWLPLVYGHEDWNQKSLYFGSASGPGKGSALWRLVRFRTKTRCVDLKDLVVSTKPKTTPKATR
;
A
#
# COMPACT_ATOMS: atom_id res chain seq x y z
N MET A 1 83.00 -8.50 21.25
CA MET A 1 82.02 -8.82 20.19
C MET A 1 80.96 -7.75 20.14
N LYS A 2 80.97 -6.89 19.14
CA LYS A 2 80.10 -5.73 18.99
C LYS A 2 78.98 -6.10 18.01
N THR A 3 77.73 -6.20 18.47
CA THR A 3 76.55 -6.42 17.62
C THR A 3 75.98 -5.07 17.22
N ARG A 4 75.94 -4.80 15.90
CA ARG A 4 75.37 -3.60 15.31
C ARG A 4 73.85 -3.84 15.14
N TRP A 5 73.02 -2.92 15.63
CA TRP A 5 71.61 -2.79 15.30
C TRP A 5 71.45 -1.94 14.02
N ILE A 6 70.83 -2.51 13.01
CA ILE A 6 70.41 -1.79 11.80
C ILE A 6 68.97 -1.36 12.04
N GLY A 7 68.77 -0.04 12.17
CA GLY A 7 67.42 0.51 12.22
C GLY A 7 66.79 0.58 10.83
N VAL A 8 65.63 -0.05 10.69
CA VAL A 8 64.79 0.09 9.49
C VAL A 8 63.88 1.28 9.71
N LEU A 9 64.11 2.37 8.95
CA LEU A 9 63.26 3.53 8.87
C LEU A 9 62.05 3.19 7.98
N ALA A 10 60.87 2.95 8.53
CA ALA A 10 59.64 2.80 7.81
C ALA A 10 59.12 4.22 7.45
N VAL A 11 59.26 4.58 6.16
CA VAL A 11 58.63 5.78 5.59
C VAL A 11 57.13 5.48 5.41
N ALA A 12 56.34 5.99 6.31
CA ALA A 12 54.87 6.01 6.17
C ALA A 12 54.47 7.10 5.14
N THR A 13 54.32 6.73 3.88
CA THR A 13 53.67 7.60 2.88
C THR A 13 52.20 7.67 3.19
N SER A 14 51.77 8.70 3.91
CA SER A 14 50.40 9.12 4.03
C SER A 14 49.93 9.66 2.66
N LEU A 15 49.18 8.85 1.91
CA LEU A 15 48.37 9.31 0.79
C LEU A 15 47.27 10.22 1.34
N LEU A 16 47.55 11.51 1.44
CA LEU A 16 46.55 12.56 1.47
C LEU A 16 45.83 12.51 0.13
N MET A 17 44.63 11.92 0.09
CA MET A 17 43.69 12.17 -0.99
C MET A 17 43.25 13.64 -0.87
N THR A 18 43.98 14.52 -1.53
CA THR A 18 43.52 15.87 -1.86
C THR A 18 42.29 15.67 -2.74
N ALA A 19 41.11 15.95 -2.20
CA ALA A 19 39.90 16.08 -3.00
C ALA A 19 40.20 17.19 -4.05
N CYS A 20 40.43 16.80 -5.30
CA CYS A 20 40.60 17.74 -6.39
C CYS A 20 39.34 18.62 -6.45
N ALA A 21 39.49 19.94 -6.48
CA ALA A 21 38.38 20.86 -6.69
C ALA A 21 37.63 20.46 -7.97
N PRO A 22 36.31 20.50 -8.02
CA PRO A 22 35.53 20.14 -9.18
C PRO A 22 35.95 21.01 -10.38
N THR A 23 36.07 20.39 -11.57
CA THR A 23 36.38 21.13 -12.80
C THR A 23 35.27 22.12 -13.12
N ARG A 24 35.60 23.17 -13.91
CA ARG A 24 34.61 24.14 -14.37
C ARG A 24 33.46 23.46 -15.14
N GLU A 25 33.75 22.52 -15.99
CA GLU A 25 32.78 21.75 -16.76
C GLU A 25 31.79 20.97 -15.83
N LEU A 26 32.30 20.38 -14.75
CA LEU A 26 31.46 19.71 -13.76
C LEU A 26 30.57 20.69 -13.00
N LEU A 27 31.07 21.89 -12.69
CA LEU A 27 30.27 22.94 -12.05
C LEU A 27 29.15 23.44 -12.98
N ASP A 28 29.46 23.66 -14.25
CA ASP A 28 28.51 24.06 -15.27
C ASP A 28 27.43 22.98 -15.51
N LEU A 29 27.85 21.71 -15.56
CA LEU A 29 26.92 20.56 -15.63
C LEU A 29 25.97 20.52 -14.42
N ARG A 30 26.49 20.72 -13.22
CA ARG A 30 25.69 20.76 -11.97
C ARG A 30 24.72 21.93 -11.95
N ALA A 31 25.12 23.11 -12.42
CA ALA A 31 24.25 24.27 -12.55
C ALA A 31 23.09 23.99 -13.51
N THR A 32 23.40 23.47 -14.70
CA THR A 32 22.40 23.07 -15.71
C THR A 32 21.44 22.00 -15.15
N ARG A 33 21.97 20.98 -14.45
CA ARG A 33 21.17 19.95 -13.78
C ARG A 33 20.19 20.56 -12.78
N HIS A 34 20.66 21.50 -11.96
CA HIS A 34 19.86 22.18 -10.96
C HIS A 34 18.75 23.03 -11.57
N GLU A 35 19.00 23.68 -12.69
CA GLU A 35 18.01 24.41 -13.45
C GLU A 35 16.97 23.47 -14.06
N LEU A 36 17.40 22.39 -14.72
CA LEU A 36 16.51 21.41 -15.33
C LEU A 36 15.63 20.70 -14.30
N ALA A 37 16.14 20.43 -13.09
CA ALA A 37 15.37 19.81 -12.02
C ALA A 37 14.15 20.66 -11.61
N ARG A 38 14.22 22.01 -11.74
CA ARG A 38 13.16 22.93 -11.37
C ARG A 38 12.09 23.15 -12.42
N LYS A 39 12.24 22.60 -13.61
CA LYS A 39 11.16 22.66 -14.60
C LYS A 39 9.92 21.98 -14.03
N ARG A 40 8.77 22.65 -14.11
CA ARG A 40 7.49 22.03 -13.74
C ARG A 40 7.18 20.89 -14.71
N ARG A 41 6.87 19.71 -14.17
CA ARG A 41 6.58 18.51 -14.97
C ARG A 41 5.28 17.87 -14.57
N ILE A 42 4.57 17.33 -15.56
CA ILE A 42 3.63 16.24 -15.36
C ILE A 42 4.31 14.99 -15.88
N VAL A 43 4.75 14.12 -14.96
CA VAL A 43 5.43 12.87 -15.29
C VAL A 43 4.41 11.75 -15.40
N PHE A 44 4.35 11.11 -16.54
CA PHE A 44 3.53 9.91 -16.77
C PHE A 44 4.41 8.66 -16.68
N ASN A 45 4.22 7.85 -15.62
CA ASN A 45 4.90 6.57 -15.51
C ASN A 45 4.16 5.50 -16.32
N ASN A 46 4.80 5.03 -17.38
CA ASN A 46 4.39 3.86 -18.12
C ASN A 46 5.11 2.64 -17.54
N ASP A 47 4.34 1.70 -16.97
CA ASP A 47 4.86 0.54 -16.27
C ASP A 47 5.41 -0.58 -17.16
N GLY A 48 5.50 -0.36 -18.48
CA GLY A 48 6.04 -1.32 -19.45
C GLY A 48 5.15 -2.54 -19.74
N CYS A 49 3.97 -2.61 -19.12
CA CYS A 49 3.02 -3.69 -19.38
C CYS A 49 2.50 -3.72 -20.82
N ASP A 50 2.59 -2.62 -21.55
CA ASP A 50 2.25 -2.52 -22.97
C ASP A 50 3.16 -3.37 -23.89
N ALA A 51 4.42 -3.59 -23.51
CA ALA A 51 5.30 -4.52 -24.21
C ALA A 51 5.02 -5.98 -23.84
N LEU A 52 4.79 -6.27 -22.53
CA LEU A 52 4.59 -7.64 -22.04
C LEU A 52 3.24 -8.24 -22.39
N TYR A 53 2.20 -7.42 -22.40
CA TYR A 53 0.82 -7.84 -22.67
C TYR A 53 0.31 -7.22 -23.96
N TYR A 54 1.18 -7.20 -24.99
CA TYR A 54 0.88 -6.63 -26.29
C TYR A 54 -0.23 -7.41 -26.99
N PRO A 55 -1.32 -6.76 -27.50
CA PRO A 55 -2.42 -7.46 -28.13
C PRO A 55 -1.98 -8.24 -29.39
N THR A 56 -2.29 -9.54 -29.45
CA THR A 56 -1.91 -10.40 -30.59
C THR A 56 -2.49 -9.96 -31.94
N LYS A 57 -3.57 -9.18 -31.92
CA LYS A 57 -4.24 -8.66 -33.13
C LYS A 57 -3.51 -7.47 -33.78
N LEU A 58 -2.60 -6.84 -33.07
CA LEU A 58 -1.86 -5.67 -33.57
C LEU A 58 -0.58 -6.08 -34.27
N ALA A 59 -0.17 -5.29 -35.30
CA ALA A 59 1.11 -5.46 -35.94
C ALA A 59 2.24 -5.22 -34.93
N ALA A 60 3.32 -6.01 -35.02
CA ALA A 60 4.48 -5.90 -34.16
C ALA A 60 5.41 -4.78 -34.67
N THR A 61 4.96 -3.54 -34.62
CA THR A 61 5.75 -2.38 -35.08
C THR A 61 5.83 -1.31 -33.98
N PRO A 62 6.89 -0.46 -33.99
CA PRO A 62 7.02 0.68 -33.09
C PRO A 62 5.79 1.59 -33.09
N GLU A 63 5.22 1.90 -34.25
CA GLU A 63 4.05 2.78 -34.38
C GLU A 63 2.79 2.18 -33.73
N ALA A 64 2.57 0.88 -33.90
CA ALA A 64 1.44 0.20 -33.29
C ALA A 64 1.62 0.06 -31.78
N PHE A 65 2.84 -0.15 -31.31
CA PHE A 65 3.19 -0.17 -29.89
C PHE A 65 2.93 1.19 -29.23
N LEU A 66 3.40 2.29 -29.82
CA LEU A 66 3.20 3.63 -29.28
C LEU A 66 1.71 4.04 -29.16
N LYS A 67 0.84 3.51 -30.05
CA LYS A 67 -0.60 3.79 -30.00
C LYS A 67 -1.27 3.31 -28.71
N LEU A 68 -0.70 2.31 -28.04
CA LEU A 68 -1.33 1.71 -26.84
C LEU A 68 -1.32 2.67 -25.65
N ARG A 69 -0.18 3.26 -25.31
CA ARG A 69 -0.05 4.02 -24.06
C ARG A 69 0.83 5.26 -24.14
N ASN A 70 1.33 5.62 -25.30
CA ASN A 70 2.28 6.74 -25.40
C ASN A 70 1.76 7.84 -26.35
N ARG A 71 1.22 7.49 -27.51
CA ARG A 71 0.88 8.47 -28.56
C ARG A 71 -0.10 9.54 -28.09
N ALA A 72 -1.08 9.20 -27.25
CA ALA A 72 -2.07 10.15 -26.74
C ALA A 72 -1.52 11.14 -25.71
N LEU A 73 -0.29 10.95 -25.23
CA LEU A 73 0.37 11.88 -24.30
C LEU A 73 0.85 13.14 -25.03
N ALA A 74 1.17 13.02 -26.32
CA ALA A 74 1.55 14.18 -27.13
C ALA A 74 0.37 15.17 -27.21
N GLY A 75 0.63 16.45 -26.89
CA GLY A 75 -0.39 17.51 -26.85
C GLY A 75 -1.23 17.54 -25.57
N SER A 76 -0.97 16.67 -24.60
CA SER A 76 -1.51 16.79 -23.24
C SER A 76 -0.61 17.68 -22.36
N HIS A 77 -0.92 17.81 -21.05
CA HIS A 77 -0.03 18.48 -20.09
C HIS A 77 1.15 17.60 -19.64
N VAL A 78 1.24 16.38 -20.13
CA VAL A 78 2.39 15.49 -19.83
C VAL A 78 3.62 16.02 -20.57
N THR A 79 4.69 16.26 -19.80
CA THR A 79 5.97 16.79 -20.32
C THR A 79 7.09 15.77 -20.24
N THR A 80 6.89 14.70 -19.47
CA THR A 80 7.90 13.66 -19.24
C THR A 80 7.26 12.28 -19.22
N ILE A 81 7.78 11.36 -20.02
CA ILE A 81 7.41 9.95 -19.93
C ILE A 81 8.49 9.24 -19.10
N SER A 82 8.07 8.62 -17.98
CA SER A 82 8.93 7.73 -17.21
C SER A 82 8.62 6.28 -17.59
N TYR A 83 9.46 5.69 -18.45
CA TYR A 83 9.21 4.36 -19.00
C TYR A 83 9.91 3.27 -18.21
N CYS A 84 9.14 2.30 -17.71
CA CYS A 84 9.66 1.16 -16.97
C CYS A 84 9.92 -0.04 -17.90
N SER A 85 11.16 -0.40 -18.09
CA SER A 85 11.53 -1.62 -18.80
C SER A 85 11.83 -2.82 -17.88
N ILE A 86 11.66 -2.64 -16.56
CA ILE A 86 11.63 -3.72 -15.56
C ILE A 86 10.19 -3.97 -15.18
N SER A 87 9.56 -4.92 -15.78
CA SER A 87 8.15 -5.17 -15.47
C SER A 87 7.95 -6.34 -14.51
N SER A 88 8.99 -7.13 -14.21
CA SER A 88 8.83 -8.28 -13.31
C SER A 88 10.15 -8.83 -12.84
N GLY A 89 10.28 -8.95 -11.53
CA GLY A 89 11.47 -9.46 -10.88
C GLY A 89 12.67 -8.51 -11.01
N PHE A 90 13.62 -8.64 -10.13
CA PHE A 90 14.90 -7.95 -10.22
C PHE A 90 15.80 -8.71 -11.19
N GLY A 91 16.16 -8.09 -12.33
CA GLY A 91 17.03 -8.71 -13.35
C GLY A 91 16.37 -9.03 -14.69
N HIS A 92 15.02 -8.97 -14.82
CA HIS A 92 14.32 -9.11 -16.10
C HIS A 92 14.03 -7.74 -16.73
N PHE A 93 14.35 -7.60 -18.02
CA PHE A 93 14.17 -6.34 -18.76
C PHE A 93 13.51 -6.55 -20.12
N THR A 94 12.82 -5.53 -20.61
CA THR A 94 12.25 -5.49 -21.96
C THR A 94 13.07 -4.60 -22.92
N HIS A 95 14.22 -4.06 -22.49
CA HIS A 95 15.19 -3.37 -23.35
C HIS A 95 16.39 -4.28 -23.65
N ASP A 96 17.21 -3.89 -24.62
CA ASP A 96 18.43 -4.62 -24.98
C ASP A 96 19.50 -4.43 -23.89
N THR A 97 19.57 -5.38 -22.96
CA THR A 97 20.55 -5.42 -21.87
C THR A 97 21.59 -6.52 -22.08
N LYS A 98 22.82 -6.26 -21.63
CA LYS A 98 23.93 -7.25 -21.59
C LYS A 98 24.22 -7.69 -20.15
N ILE A 99 23.73 -6.94 -19.16
CA ILE A 99 23.95 -7.22 -17.74
C ILE A 99 22.79 -8.05 -17.16
N GLY A 100 21.55 -7.70 -17.51
CA GLY A 100 20.34 -8.40 -17.08
C GLY A 100 19.91 -9.50 -18.03
N GLU A 101 18.74 -10.06 -17.78
CA GLU A 101 18.08 -11.05 -18.64
C GLU A 101 16.98 -10.37 -19.47
N ILE A 102 17.05 -10.52 -20.81
CA ILE A 102 16.00 -10.00 -21.68
C ILE A 102 14.78 -10.90 -21.59
N LEU A 103 13.65 -10.34 -21.13
CA LEU A 103 12.40 -11.06 -21.03
C LEU A 103 11.68 -11.09 -22.38
N THR A 104 11.77 -12.22 -23.08
CA THR A 104 11.14 -12.46 -24.37
C THR A 104 9.97 -13.45 -24.33
N LYS A 105 9.84 -14.20 -23.23
CA LYS A 105 8.79 -15.20 -23.05
C LYS A 105 7.42 -14.58 -22.86
N ASP A 106 6.40 -15.21 -23.40
CA ASP A 106 5.01 -14.83 -23.14
C ASP A 106 4.62 -15.12 -21.69
N ILE A 107 3.75 -14.26 -21.14
CA ILE A 107 3.23 -14.43 -19.79
C ILE A 107 2.01 -15.36 -19.83
N PRO A 108 2.00 -16.45 -19.04
CA PRO A 108 0.90 -17.39 -19.02
C PRO A 108 -0.44 -16.75 -18.63
N GLY A 109 -1.51 -17.24 -19.22
CA GLY A 109 -2.89 -16.88 -18.85
C GLY A 109 -3.59 -15.88 -19.77
N SER A 110 -2.88 -15.26 -20.72
CA SER A 110 -3.52 -14.41 -21.72
C SER A 110 -3.38 -14.96 -23.13
N ARG A 111 -4.46 -15.56 -23.65
CA ARG A 111 -4.53 -16.00 -25.06
C ARG A 111 -4.65 -14.83 -26.07
N LYS A 112 -4.83 -13.60 -25.58
CA LYS A 112 -5.07 -12.39 -26.38
C LYS A 112 -3.89 -11.44 -26.41
N SER A 113 -2.81 -11.75 -25.70
CA SER A 113 -1.61 -10.96 -25.65
C SER A 113 -0.35 -11.81 -25.80
N ARG A 114 0.74 -11.18 -26.23
CA ARG A 114 2.08 -11.73 -26.38
C ARG A 114 3.11 -10.73 -25.86
N ASN A 115 4.34 -11.16 -25.67
CA ASN A 115 5.44 -10.28 -25.36
C ASN A 115 6.06 -9.73 -26.67
N LEU A 116 6.05 -8.42 -26.84
CA LEU A 116 6.55 -7.74 -28.06
C LEU A 116 8.07 -7.61 -28.11
N THR A 117 8.77 -7.79 -26.98
CA THR A 117 10.20 -7.48 -26.86
C THR A 117 11.06 -8.13 -27.94
N ALA A 118 10.87 -9.45 -28.18
CA ALA A 118 11.64 -10.16 -29.21
C ALA A 118 11.37 -9.64 -30.63
N ASP A 119 10.15 -9.20 -30.91
CA ASP A 119 9.79 -8.66 -32.23
C ASP A 119 10.47 -7.33 -32.51
N LEU A 120 10.56 -6.44 -31.52
CA LEU A 120 11.24 -5.15 -31.64
C LEU A 120 12.76 -5.32 -31.73
N LEU A 121 13.35 -6.23 -30.94
CA LEU A 121 14.78 -6.53 -31.02
C LEU A 121 15.20 -7.04 -32.41
N ARG A 122 14.38 -7.88 -33.07
CA ARG A 122 14.64 -8.31 -34.46
C ARG A 122 14.55 -7.16 -35.45
N GLN A 123 13.87 -6.08 -35.13
CA GLN A 123 13.80 -4.86 -35.94
C GLN A 123 14.96 -3.86 -35.61
N GLY A 124 15.90 -4.25 -34.74
CA GLY A 124 17.05 -3.41 -34.35
C GLY A 124 16.69 -2.32 -33.33
N THR A 125 15.58 -2.45 -32.63
CA THR A 125 15.12 -1.51 -31.58
C THR A 125 14.58 -2.27 -30.38
N ASP A 126 14.15 -1.54 -29.34
CA ASP A 126 13.51 -2.09 -28.14
C ASP A 126 12.45 -1.11 -27.58
N PRO A 127 11.59 -1.55 -26.64
CA PRO A 127 10.54 -0.69 -26.10
C PRO A 127 11.05 0.63 -25.49
N LEU A 128 12.20 0.63 -24.80
CA LEU A 128 12.76 1.85 -24.20
C LEU A 128 13.24 2.83 -25.26
N ARG A 129 13.95 2.36 -26.28
CA ARG A 129 14.41 3.19 -27.40
C ARG A 129 13.23 3.80 -28.17
N VAL A 130 12.23 2.99 -28.48
CA VAL A 130 11.02 3.45 -29.19
C VAL A 130 10.28 4.54 -28.40
N VAL A 131 10.14 4.40 -27.07
CA VAL A 131 9.48 5.43 -26.25
C VAL A 131 10.35 6.66 -26.10
N ASN A 132 11.67 6.52 -25.95
CA ASN A 132 12.60 7.63 -25.87
C ASN A 132 12.57 8.50 -27.14
N ASP A 133 12.69 7.87 -28.29
CA ASP A 133 12.66 8.58 -29.59
C ASP A 133 11.31 9.29 -29.80
N PHE A 134 10.21 8.63 -29.43
CA PHE A 134 8.89 9.25 -29.48
C PHE A 134 8.77 10.46 -28.55
N ALA A 135 9.26 10.39 -27.32
CA ALA A 135 9.24 11.49 -26.39
C ALA A 135 10.00 12.71 -26.96
N HIS A 136 11.22 12.52 -27.42
CA HIS A 136 12.06 13.57 -27.99
C HIS A 136 11.43 14.20 -29.26
N GLN A 137 10.90 13.38 -30.17
CA GLN A 137 10.21 13.86 -31.39
C GLN A 137 8.97 14.72 -31.08
N ASN A 138 8.40 14.58 -29.88
CA ASN A 138 7.22 15.35 -29.44
C ASN A 138 7.56 16.43 -28.39
N GLY A 139 8.85 16.76 -28.20
CA GLY A 139 9.31 17.78 -27.25
C GLY A 139 9.11 17.41 -25.77
N MET A 140 8.99 16.12 -25.49
CA MET A 140 8.89 15.56 -24.13
C MET A 140 10.23 14.98 -23.69
N GLU A 141 10.47 14.93 -22.38
CA GLU A 141 11.59 14.22 -21.79
C GLU A 141 11.25 12.72 -21.64
N CYS A 142 12.26 11.87 -21.71
CA CYS A 142 12.15 10.45 -21.38
C CYS A 142 13.04 10.11 -20.17
N PHE A 143 12.45 9.61 -19.11
CA PHE A 143 13.15 9.02 -17.96
C PHE A 143 13.04 7.50 -18.04
N TRP A 144 14.13 6.81 -17.71
CA TRP A 144 14.05 5.38 -17.50
C TRP A 144 13.65 5.08 -16.04
N SER A 145 12.53 4.36 -15.87
CA SER A 145 12.04 3.98 -14.55
C SER A 145 12.57 2.60 -14.16
N MET A 146 13.44 2.56 -13.17
CA MET A 146 13.91 1.33 -12.56
C MET A 146 13.12 1.04 -11.28
N ARG A 147 12.36 -0.04 -11.25
CA ARG A 147 11.79 -0.60 -10.02
C ARG A 147 12.92 -1.21 -9.21
N MET A 148 13.36 -0.53 -8.16
CA MET A 148 14.50 -0.95 -7.34
C MET A 148 14.29 -2.32 -6.70
N ASN A 149 13.05 -2.71 -6.46
CA ASN A 149 12.68 -4.07 -6.11
C ASN A 149 11.30 -4.40 -6.71
N ASP A 150 11.25 -5.35 -7.64
CA ASP A 150 9.99 -5.83 -8.23
C ASP A 150 9.73 -7.27 -7.81
N THR A 151 8.51 -7.55 -7.36
CA THR A 151 8.10 -8.85 -6.83
C THR A 151 6.85 -9.41 -7.52
N HIS A 152 6.61 -9.05 -8.78
CA HIS A 152 5.56 -9.69 -9.58
C HIS A 152 5.83 -11.17 -9.85
N ASP A 153 7.04 -11.62 -9.56
CA ASP A 153 7.48 -13.01 -9.58
C ASP A 153 7.08 -13.83 -8.34
N GLY A 154 6.42 -13.21 -7.34
CA GLY A 154 6.03 -13.85 -6.08
C GLY A 154 5.10 -15.07 -6.19
N ALA A 155 4.53 -15.31 -7.39
CA ALA A 155 3.76 -16.53 -7.69
C ALA A 155 4.65 -17.75 -8.00
N HIS A 156 5.98 -17.57 -8.07
CA HIS A 156 6.91 -18.67 -8.28
C HIS A 156 6.85 -19.69 -7.15
N ARG A 157 6.93 -20.96 -7.53
CA ARG A 157 7.02 -22.10 -6.62
C ARG A 157 8.05 -23.10 -7.14
N PRO A 158 8.79 -23.81 -6.30
CA PRO A 158 9.74 -24.83 -6.73
C PRO A 158 9.11 -25.92 -7.60
N ASP A 159 7.87 -26.35 -7.25
CA ASP A 159 7.09 -27.36 -7.99
C ASP A 159 6.35 -26.78 -9.21
N LYS A 160 6.24 -25.45 -9.32
CA LYS A 160 5.58 -24.74 -10.42
C LYS A 160 6.33 -23.45 -10.77
N PRO A 161 7.43 -23.55 -11.54
CA PRO A 161 8.21 -22.38 -11.93
C PRO A 161 7.36 -21.32 -12.64
N TYR A 162 7.59 -20.04 -12.28
CA TYR A 162 6.86 -18.92 -12.84
C TYR A 162 7.76 -18.13 -13.81
N PRO A 163 7.33 -17.85 -15.05
CA PRO A 163 8.17 -17.24 -16.08
C PRO A 163 8.75 -15.87 -15.74
N LEU A 164 8.12 -15.14 -14.80
CA LEU A 164 8.61 -13.85 -14.34
C LEU A 164 9.69 -13.95 -13.26
N PHE A 165 10.00 -15.14 -12.76
CA PHE A 165 11.07 -15.37 -11.80
C PHE A 165 12.39 -15.49 -12.56
N PRO A 166 13.32 -14.50 -12.43
CA PRO A 166 14.52 -14.46 -13.24
C PRO A 166 15.52 -15.55 -12.81
N LYS A 167 16.35 -15.96 -13.78
CA LYS A 167 17.43 -16.94 -13.54
C LYS A 167 18.37 -16.49 -12.42
N LEU A 168 18.66 -15.20 -12.34
CA LEU A 168 19.46 -14.61 -11.25
C LEU A 168 18.95 -15.03 -9.87
N LYS A 169 17.65 -15.00 -9.62
CA LYS A 169 17.06 -15.37 -8.32
C LYS A 169 17.04 -16.88 -8.08
N ALA A 170 17.00 -17.66 -9.15
CA ALA A 170 17.12 -19.11 -9.06
C ALA A 170 18.56 -19.54 -8.76
N ASP A 171 19.54 -18.90 -9.39
CA ASP A 171 20.97 -19.18 -9.21
C ASP A 171 21.49 -18.64 -7.86
N HIS A 172 20.91 -17.56 -7.34
CA HIS A 172 21.34 -16.83 -6.13
C HIS A 172 20.20 -16.67 -5.14
N PRO A 173 19.65 -17.76 -4.56
CA PRO A 173 18.60 -17.68 -3.56
C PRO A 173 19.02 -16.93 -2.29
N GLU A 174 20.33 -16.84 -2.00
CA GLU A 174 20.90 -16.04 -0.92
C GLU A 174 20.70 -14.52 -1.09
N TYR A 175 20.45 -14.06 -2.31
CA TYR A 175 20.15 -12.64 -2.56
C TYR A 175 18.73 -12.25 -2.12
N LEU A 176 17.86 -13.23 -1.87
CA LEU A 176 16.46 -12.98 -1.55
C LEU A 176 16.26 -12.67 -0.05
N ILE A 177 15.25 -11.89 0.22
CA ILE A 177 14.83 -11.56 1.60
C ILE A 177 14.32 -12.81 2.32
N GLY A 178 13.55 -13.65 1.63
CA GLY A 178 13.02 -14.88 2.18
C GLY A 178 13.20 -16.09 1.27
N SER A 179 12.42 -17.13 1.51
CA SER A 179 12.31 -18.29 0.62
C SER A 179 10.83 -18.66 0.46
N PHE A 180 10.55 -19.63 -0.40
CA PHE A 180 9.19 -20.15 -0.54
C PHE A 180 8.67 -20.71 0.79
N ASP A 181 9.53 -21.40 1.54
CA ASP A 181 9.18 -22.04 2.82
C ASP A 181 9.31 -21.10 4.03
N LYS A 182 10.09 -20.02 3.89
CA LYS A 182 10.30 -19.01 4.95
C LYS A 182 10.02 -17.61 4.42
N LYS A 183 8.75 -17.23 4.44
CA LYS A 183 8.29 -15.92 3.96
C LYS A 183 8.48 -14.84 5.03
N PRO A 184 8.78 -13.58 4.60
CA PRO A 184 8.87 -12.48 5.53
C PRO A 184 7.48 -12.03 6.01
N MET A 185 7.44 -11.41 7.19
CA MET A 185 6.24 -10.78 7.74
C MET A 185 5.78 -9.57 6.91
N HIS A 186 6.74 -8.85 6.32
CA HIS A 186 6.51 -7.62 5.56
C HIS A 186 7.13 -7.71 4.18
N GLY A 187 6.37 -7.33 3.13
CA GLY A 187 6.83 -7.37 1.76
C GLY A 187 6.65 -8.72 1.08
N SER A 188 7.63 -9.16 0.29
CA SER A 188 7.62 -10.41 -0.46
C SER A 188 8.91 -11.18 -0.27
N TRP A 189 8.84 -12.50 -0.24
CA TRP A 189 10.00 -13.37 -0.15
C TRP A 189 10.93 -13.27 -1.36
N THR A 190 10.39 -12.94 -2.54
CA THR A 190 11.16 -12.78 -3.78
C THR A 190 11.86 -11.42 -3.90
N SER A 191 11.70 -10.51 -2.94
CA SER A 191 12.45 -9.27 -2.88
C SER A 191 13.94 -9.54 -2.73
N VAL A 192 14.80 -8.77 -3.41
CA VAL A 192 16.26 -8.85 -3.21
C VAL A 192 16.70 -8.01 -2.01
N ASN A 193 17.72 -8.50 -1.29
CA ASN A 193 18.21 -7.91 -0.06
C ASN A 193 19.35 -6.91 -0.33
N TYR A 194 19.06 -5.62 -0.28
CA TYR A 194 20.04 -4.54 -0.49
C TYR A 194 21.08 -4.39 0.64
N ALA A 195 20.99 -5.18 1.71
CA ALA A 195 22.08 -5.28 2.68
C ALA A 195 23.34 -5.92 2.05
N LEU A 196 23.17 -6.73 0.99
CA LEU A 196 24.27 -7.41 0.27
C LEU A 196 24.94 -6.46 -0.72
N PRO A 197 26.29 -6.37 -0.72
CA PRO A 197 27.02 -5.57 -1.71
C PRO A 197 26.74 -6.02 -3.14
N GLU A 198 26.68 -7.32 -3.39
CA GLU A 198 26.44 -7.93 -4.70
C GLU A 198 25.13 -7.46 -5.33
N VAL A 199 24.06 -7.38 -4.54
CA VAL A 199 22.76 -6.86 -5.00
C VAL A 199 22.85 -5.38 -5.36
N ARG A 200 23.57 -4.59 -4.55
CA ARG A 200 23.79 -3.16 -4.87
C ARG A 200 24.67 -2.96 -6.09
N ASP A 201 25.65 -3.83 -6.30
CA ASP A 201 26.53 -3.77 -7.48
C ASP A 201 25.76 -4.12 -8.76
N LEU A 202 24.90 -5.13 -8.73
CA LEU A 202 24.00 -5.44 -9.84
C LEU A 202 23.04 -4.28 -10.14
N ALA A 203 22.39 -3.71 -9.12
CA ALA A 203 21.54 -2.55 -9.31
C ALA A 203 22.29 -1.38 -9.95
N PHE A 204 23.52 -1.11 -9.51
CA PHE A 204 24.38 -0.09 -10.10
C PHE A 204 24.71 -0.38 -11.57
N GLN A 205 25.08 -1.61 -11.90
CA GLN A 205 25.43 -2.01 -13.27
C GLN A 205 24.25 -1.85 -14.24
N TYR A 206 23.03 -2.25 -13.83
CA TYR A 206 21.82 -2.04 -14.64
C TYR A 206 21.57 -0.55 -14.93
N ILE A 207 21.74 0.31 -13.92
CA ILE A 207 21.55 1.76 -14.07
C ILE A 207 22.65 2.34 -14.97
N GLN A 208 23.89 1.93 -14.78
CA GLN A 208 25.04 2.39 -15.58
C GLN A 208 24.86 2.02 -17.05
N GLU A 209 24.47 0.77 -17.34
CA GLU A 209 24.24 0.30 -18.70
C GLU A 209 23.22 1.16 -19.44
N VAL A 210 22.08 1.47 -18.81
CA VAL A 210 21.06 2.32 -19.45
C VAL A 210 21.55 3.76 -19.61
N CYS A 211 22.20 4.34 -18.60
CA CYS A 211 22.74 5.70 -18.70
C CYS A 211 23.77 5.85 -19.81
N GLN A 212 24.55 4.81 -20.11
CA GLN A 212 25.60 4.82 -21.14
C GLN A 212 25.05 4.55 -22.56
N ASN A 213 23.99 3.71 -22.67
CA ASN A 213 23.57 3.18 -23.98
C ASN A 213 22.26 3.82 -24.51
N TYR A 214 21.56 4.61 -23.70
CA TYR A 214 20.31 5.26 -24.09
C TYR A 214 20.39 6.77 -23.88
N ASP A 215 19.79 7.52 -24.81
CA ASP A 215 19.78 8.99 -24.76
C ASP A 215 18.66 9.54 -23.86
N ILE A 216 18.53 8.98 -22.65
CA ILE A 216 17.54 9.38 -21.66
C ILE A 216 17.87 10.74 -21.00
N ASP A 217 16.86 11.49 -20.57
CA ASP A 217 17.02 12.77 -19.86
C ASP A 217 17.16 12.59 -18.34
N GLY A 218 16.74 11.46 -17.83
CA GLY A 218 16.82 11.14 -16.42
C GLY A 218 16.57 9.67 -16.13
N ILE A 219 16.79 9.32 -14.88
CA ILE A 219 16.40 8.02 -14.30
C ILE A 219 15.41 8.24 -13.17
N GLU A 220 14.44 7.34 -13.07
CA GLU A 220 13.55 7.23 -11.94
C GLU A 220 13.91 5.97 -11.15
N LEU A 221 14.37 6.13 -9.92
CA LEU A 221 14.61 5.04 -8.99
C LEU A 221 13.35 4.82 -8.15
N ASP A 222 12.53 3.87 -8.58
CA ASP A 222 11.25 3.58 -7.94
C ASP A 222 11.44 2.67 -6.72
N PHE A 223 11.67 3.30 -5.55
CA PHE A 223 11.72 2.59 -4.28
C PHE A 223 10.34 2.24 -3.72
N PHE A 224 9.26 2.76 -4.28
CA PHE A 224 7.93 2.54 -3.74
C PHE A 224 7.08 1.54 -4.53
N ARG A 225 7.63 0.88 -5.57
CA ARG A 225 6.88 -0.17 -6.28
C ARG A 225 6.60 -1.36 -5.36
N HIS A 226 7.65 -1.88 -4.71
CA HIS A 226 7.58 -2.85 -3.63
C HIS A 226 8.61 -2.46 -2.57
N LEU A 227 8.14 -1.87 -1.47
CA LEU A 227 8.98 -1.25 -0.44
C LEU A 227 9.54 -2.30 0.53
N SER A 228 10.38 -3.21 0.02
CA SER A 228 10.98 -4.31 0.77
C SER A 228 12.42 -4.47 0.32
N TYR A 229 13.37 -3.89 1.07
CA TYR A 229 14.78 -3.79 0.70
C TYR A 229 15.72 -4.52 1.62
N LEU A 230 15.31 -4.75 2.87
CA LEU A 230 16.18 -5.26 3.93
C LEU A 230 15.51 -6.44 4.62
N LYS A 231 16.26 -7.51 4.76
CA LYS A 231 15.78 -8.71 5.45
C LYS A 231 15.43 -8.43 6.90
N SER A 232 16.21 -7.59 7.60
CA SER A 232 15.95 -7.16 8.98
C SER A 232 14.57 -6.52 9.13
N VAL A 233 14.21 -5.57 8.24
CA VAL A 233 12.91 -4.87 8.24
C VAL A 233 11.78 -5.83 7.88
N SER A 234 11.97 -6.65 6.87
CA SER A 234 10.94 -7.58 6.38
C SER A 234 10.59 -8.68 7.40
N PHE A 235 11.50 -9.00 8.32
CA PHE A 235 11.24 -9.89 9.46
C PHE A 235 10.91 -9.14 10.78
N GLY A 236 10.42 -7.91 10.70
CA GLY A 236 9.80 -7.17 11.80
C GLY A 236 10.74 -6.28 12.61
N GLY A 237 12.00 -6.11 12.17
CA GLY A 237 12.93 -5.12 12.71
C GLY A 237 12.83 -3.76 12.01
N GLU A 238 13.82 -2.92 12.24
CA GLU A 238 14.03 -1.63 11.58
C GLU A 238 15.41 -1.63 10.93
N ALA A 239 15.61 -0.81 9.90
CA ALA A 239 16.89 -0.70 9.22
C ALA A 239 17.99 -0.20 10.16
N SER A 240 19.11 -0.87 10.20
CA SER A 240 20.31 -0.42 10.92
C SER A 240 21.06 0.70 10.16
N ASN A 241 21.90 1.44 10.87
CA ASN A 241 22.76 2.46 10.24
C ASN A 241 23.67 1.86 9.15
N ARG A 242 24.17 0.64 9.36
CA ARG A 242 25.00 -0.06 8.37
C ARG A 242 24.23 -0.34 7.09
N GLU A 243 23.00 -0.81 7.18
CA GLU A 243 22.14 -1.12 6.04
C GLU A 243 21.76 0.14 5.27
N ARG A 244 21.33 1.22 5.98
CA ARG A 244 21.06 2.53 5.37
C ARG A 244 22.28 3.10 4.66
N ASN A 245 23.46 3.03 5.30
CA ASN A 245 24.71 3.50 4.69
C ASN A 245 25.05 2.72 3.41
N GLY A 246 24.75 1.40 3.36
CA GLY A 246 24.94 0.61 2.13
C GLY A 246 24.10 1.13 0.97
N ILE A 247 22.80 1.38 1.18
CA ILE A 247 21.93 1.94 0.13
C ILE A 247 22.35 3.38 -0.22
N SER A 248 22.74 4.19 0.77
CA SER A 248 23.22 5.55 0.54
C SER A 248 24.52 5.61 -0.26
N GLN A 249 25.42 4.63 -0.08
CA GLN A 249 26.62 4.50 -0.92
C GLN A 249 26.26 4.17 -2.37
N LEU A 250 25.24 3.34 -2.62
CA LEU A 250 24.73 3.09 -3.96
C LEU A 250 24.24 4.42 -4.60
N MET A 251 23.45 5.21 -3.87
CA MET A 251 22.96 6.51 -4.38
C MET A 251 24.11 7.47 -4.74
N ARG A 252 25.15 7.54 -3.90
CA ARG A 252 26.35 8.34 -4.20
C ARG A 252 27.06 7.85 -5.45
N ARG A 253 27.24 6.54 -5.60
CA ARG A 253 27.85 5.93 -6.82
C ARG A 253 27.06 6.26 -8.08
N ILE A 254 25.73 6.14 -8.02
CA ILE A 254 24.86 6.49 -9.15
C ILE A 254 25.02 7.98 -9.49
N ARG A 255 25.08 8.89 -8.52
CA ARG A 255 25.30 10.31 -8.77
C ARG A 255 26.65 10.56 -9.46
N THR A 256 27.73 9.98 -8.97
CA THR A 256 29.06 10.11 -9.59
C THR A 256 29.04 9.64 -11.03
N MET A 257 28.49 8.45 -11.28
CA MET A 257 28.40 7.88 -12.63
C MET A 257 27.55 8.74 -13.57
N THR A 258 26.40 9.28 -13.12
CA THR A 258 25.55 10.15 -13.96
C THR A 258 26.21 11.50 -14.26
N GLU A 259 27.08 12.02 -13.40
CA GLU A 259 27.90 13.20 -13.68
C GLU A 259 28.99 12.87 -14.73
N GLU A 260 29.68 11.74 -14.61
CA GLU A 260 30.69 11.29 -15.59
C GLU A 260 30.06 11.10 -16.98
N VAL A 261 28.93 10.37 -17.07
CA VAL A 261 28.22 10.18 -18.35
C VAL A 261 27.71 11.53 -18.88
N GLY A 262 27.20 12.39 -17.99
CA GLY A 262 26.70 13.73 -18.33
C GLY A 262 27.80 14.61 -18.96
N LEU A 263 29.02 14.59 -18.42
CA LEU A 263 30.16 15.28 -18.99
C LEU A 263 30.51 14.75 -20.39
N GLN A 264 30.53 13.42 -20.57
CA GLN A 264 30.84 12.80 -21.87
C GLN A 264 29.82 13.16 -22.95
N ARG A 265 28.53 13.28 -22.59
CA ARG A 265 27.44 13.57 -23.55
C ARG A 265 27.08 15.05 -23.65
N GLY A 266 27.69 15.92 -22.84
CA GLY A 266 27.45 17.38 -22.82
C GLY A 266 26.11 17.80 -22.22
N ARG A 267 25.36 16.93 -21.54
CA ARG A 267 24.11 17.23 -20.85
C ARG A 267 23.88 16.33 -19.63
N PRO A 268 23.28 16.85 -18.54
CA PRO A 268 23.09 16.07 -17.33
C PRO A 268 22.04 14.97 -17.49
N ILE A 269 22.13 13.95 -16.62
CA ILE A 269 21.07 12.97 -16.37
C ILE A 269 20.47 13.29 -15.01
N LEU A 270 19.17 13.57 -14.96
CA LEU A 270 18.46 13.80 -13.70
C LEU A 270 18.26 12.49 -12.94
N ILE A 271 18.39 12.53 -11.62
CA ILE A 271 18.04 11.42 -10.74
C ILE A 271 16.75 11.77 -9.98
N THR A 272 15.69 11.04 -10.26
CA THR A 272 14.43 11.14 -9.54
C THR A 272 14.22 9.90 -8.68
N ILE A 273 13.61 10.06 -7.52
CA ILE A 273 13.26 8.94 -6.64
C ILE A 273 11.77 8.95 -6.34
N ARG A 274 11.16 7.76 -6.28
CA ARG A 274 9.80 7.60 -5.77
C ARG A 274 9.85 6.88 -4.43
N VAL A 275 9.35 7.55 -3.38
CA VAL A 275 9.50 7.14 -1.97
C VAL A 275 8.21 7.39 -1.18
N PRO A 276 8.05 6.81 0.03
CA PRO A 276 7.02 7.26 0.97
C PRO A 276 7.14 8.75 1.27
N ASP A 277 6.01 9.40 1.51
CA ASP A 277 5.90 10.85 1.77
C ASP A 277 6.19 11.26 3.22
N ASP A 278 6.85 10.38 3.98
CA ASP A 278 7.32 10.62 5.35
C ASP A 278 8.78 10.18 5.47
N ALA A 279 9.67 11.10 5.84
CA ALA A 279 11.11 10.86 5.89
C ALA A 279 11.49 9.87 7.01
N GLU A 280 10.81 9.89 8.15
CA GLU A 280 11.07 8.98 9.26
C GLU A 280 10.64 7.54 8.88
N TYR A 281 9.46 7.38 8.29
CA TYR A 281 9.04 6.09 7.77
C TYR A 281 10.02 5.56 6.73
N ALA A 282 10.44 6.40 5.77
CA ALA A 282 11.43 6.04 4.75
C ALA A 282 12.76 5.62 5.38
N HIS A 283 13.23 6.33 6.40
CA HIS A 283 14.46 6.02 7.14
C HIS A 283 14.40 4.64 7.82
N LEU A 284 13.27 4.30 8.45
CA LEU A 284 13.09 3.01 9.14
C LEU A 284 13.04 1.81 8.17
N VAL A 285 12.57 2.00 6.94
CA VAL A 285 12.63 0.96 5.90
C VAL A 285 13.96 0.90 5.15
N GLY A 286 14.91 1.79 5.47
CA GLY A 286 16.27 1.78 4.93
C GLY A 286 16.61 2.88 3.94
N LEU A 287 15.71 3.83 3.67
CA LEU A 287 15.87 4.89 2.68
C LEU A 287 16.19 6.23 3.37
N ASP A 288 17.43 6.66 3.31
CA ASP A 288 17.91 7.89 3.94
C ASP A 288 17.67 9.12 3.05
N VAL A 289 16.39 9.35 2.71
CA VAL A 289 15.92 10.33 1.71
C VAL A 289 16.43 11.74 2.02
N GLU A 290 16.32 12.17 3.28
CA GLU A 290 16.76 13.49 3.69
C GLU A 290 18.27 13.70 3.47
N ARG A 291 19.10 12.69 3.77
CA ARG A 291 20.52 12.72 3.48
C ARG A 291 20.78 12.80 1.97
N TRP A 292 20.07 12.03 1.15
CA TRP A 292 20.27 12.04 -0.30
C TRP A 292 19.95 13.41 -0.91
N MET A 293 18.92 14.09 -0.37
CA MET A 293 18.59 15.48 -0.72
C MET A 293 19.70 16.45 -0.31
N ARG A 294 20.12 16.40 0.95
CA ARG A 294 21.15 17.27 1.53
C ARG A 294 22.49 17.16 0.79
N GLU A 295 22.87 15.94 0.43
CA GLU A 295 24.14 15.68 -0.26
C GLU A 295 24.04 15.89 -1.81
N GLY A 296 22.89 16.28 -2.32
CA GLY A 296 22.66 16.52 -3.76
C GLY A 296 22.72 15.25 -4.64
N TRP A 297 22.43 14.07 -4.04
CA TRP A 297 22.44 12.81 -4.79
C TRP A 297 21.15 12.56 -5.55
N VAL A 298 20.10 13.30 -5.27
CA VAL A 298 18.81 13.27 -5.97
C VAL A 298 18.45 14.67 -6.45
N ASP A 299 17.71 14.76 -7.55
CA ASP A 299 17.29 16.01 -8.17
C ASP A 299 15.80 16.29 -7.96
N ILE A 300 14.97 15.25 -7.86
CA ILE A 300 13.52 15.34 -7.68
C ILE A 300 13.06 14.22 -6.75
N VAL A 301 12.19 14.54 -5.81
CA VAL A 301 11.54 13.57 -4.93
C VAL A 301 10.06 13.44 -5.27
N MET A 302 9.62 12.24 -5.65
CA MET A 302 8.23 11.90 -5.91
C MET A 302 7.67 11.18 -4.68
N GLY A 303 6.72 11.82 -3.99
CA GLY A 303 6.11 11.26 -2.78
C GLY A 303 4.88 10.43 -3.05
N SER A 304 4.65 9.40 -2.23
CA SER A 304 3.43 8.59 -2.20
C SER A 304 3.24 7.63 -3.40
N GLY A 305 2.09 6.99 -3.42
CA GLY A 305 1.72 6.01 -4.45
C GLY A 305 0.63 5.04 -3.97
N TYR A 306 0.95 4.10 -3.07
CA TYR A 306 -0.01 3.11 -2.57
C TYR A 306 -0.76 3.56 -1.33
N PHE A 307 -0.15 4.43 -0.55
CA PHE A 307 -0.73 5.12 0.59
C PHE A 307 -0.14 6.53 0.66
N GLN A 308 -0.81 7.41 1.36
CA GLN A 308 -0.31 8.72 1.74
C GLN A 308 -0.23 8.77 3.26
N LEU A 309 0.93 9.14 3.80
CA LEU A 309 1.19 9.19 5.24
C LEU A 309 0.86 10.56 5.83
N LYS A 310 1.28 11.60 5.14
CA LYS A 310 1.19 12.99 5.59
C LYS A 310 0.49 13.88 4.54
N PRO A 311 -0.01 15.04 4.94
CA PRO A 311 -0.34 16.11 3.99
C PRO A 311 0.89 16.49 3.15
N TRP A 312 0.68 16.91 1.90
CA TRP A 312 1.77 17.28 0.97
C TRP A 312 2.73 18.33 1.51
N GLU A 313 2.24 19.25 2.35
CA GLU A 313 3.03 20.30 2.98
C GLU A 313 4.25 19.76 3.74
N ASN A 314 4.17 18.58 4.33
CA ASN A 314 5.27 17.96 5.05
C ASN A 314 6.45 17.65 4.10
N LEU A 315 6.18 16.99 2.98
CA LEU A 315 7.23 16.67 2.01
C LEU A 315 7.72 17.93 1.28
N VAL A 316 6.83 18.87 0.97
CA VAL A 316 7.18 20.18 0.38
C VAL A 316 8.11 20.98 1.32
N ALA A 317 7.85 20.98 2.62
CA ALA A 317 8.72 21.64 3.59
C ALA A 317 10.13 21.02 3.61
N LEU A 318 10.22 19.68 3.57
CA LEU A 318 11.49 18.98 3.48
C LEU A 318 12.22 19.33 2.17
N GLY A 319 11.51 19.33 1.03
CA GLY A 319 12.05 19.72 -0.26
C GLY A 319 12.64 21.13 -0.25
N LYS A 320 11.92 22.10 0.31
CA LYS A 320 12.38 23.50 0.47
C LYS A 320 13.63 23.60 1.35
N THR A 321 13.70 22.84 2.46
CA THR A 321 14.87 22.84 3.34
C THR A 321 16.15 22.44 2.59
N HIS A 322 16.06 21.51 1.68
CA HIS A 322 17.21 20.99 0.92
C HIS A 322 17.25 21.49 -0.53
N ASN A 323 16.35 22.41 -0.90
CA ASN A 323 16.27 22.97 -2.25
C ASN A 323 16.10 21.92 -3.37
N VAL A 324 15.31 20.87 -3.08
CA VAL A 324 14.99 19.77 -4.00
C VAL A 324 13.49 19.80 -4.34
N PRO A 325 13.10 19.85 -5.62
CA PRO A 325 11.73 19.80 -6.06
C PRO A 325 10.98 18.55 -5.60
N VAL A 326 9.71 18.74 -5.22
CA VAL A 326 8.83 17.69 -4.71
C VAL A 326 7.62 17.51 -5.62
N TYR A 327 7.34 16.29 -6.00
CA TYR A 327 6.22 15.91 -6.86
C TYR A 327 5.20 15.07 -6.11
N ALA A 328 3.92 15.37 -6.31
CA ALA A 328 2.81 14.60 -5.75
C ALA A 328 2.51 13.36 -6.60
N GLY A 329 2.64 12.17 -6.01
CA GLY A 329 2.37 10.91 -6.69
C GLY A 329 0.88 10.53 -6.67
N PHE A 330 0.26 10.43 -7.86
CA PHE A 330 -1.13 10.01 -8.03
C PHE A 330 -1.19 8.61 -8.61
N SER A 331 -1.70 7.69 -7.82
CA SER A 331 -1.94 6.30 -8.24
C SER A 331 -3.42 6.07 -8.53
N GLU A 332 -3.72 5.09 -9.38
CA GLU A 332 -5.08 4.58 -9.53
C GLU A 332 -5.63 4.12 -8.16
N PRO A 333 -6.85 4.49 -7.79
CA PRO A 333 -7.37 4.29 -6.43
C PRO A 333 -7.46 2.83 -5.99
N ARG A 334 -8.05 1.95 -6.79
CA ARG A 334 -8.26 0.51 -6.51
C ARG A 334 -8.96 0.23 -5.17
N VAL A 335 -9.92 1.08 -4.79
CA VAL A 335 -10.74 0.92 -3.59
C VAL A 335 -11.92 -0.01 -3.90
N THR A 336 -12.16 -0.98 -3.02
CA THR A 336 -13.28 -1.92 -3.17
C THR A 336 -14.57 -1.34 -2.60
N GLY A 337 -15.71 -1.60 -3.26
CA GLY A 337 -17.03 -1.19 -2.77
C GLY A 337 -17.40 0.27 -3.08
N GLU A 338 -16.64 0.93 -3.97
CA GLU A 338 -16.99 2.29 -4.42
C GLU A 338 -18.38 2.33 -5.07
N ASP A 339 -19.08 3.42 -4.81
CA ASP A 339 -20.34 3.73 -5.46
C ASP A 339 -20.15 4.17 -6.90
N LYS A 340 -21.23 4.07 -7.71
CA LYS A 340 -21.17 4.46 -9.12
C LYS A 340 -21.23 5.98 -9.32
N ARG A 341 -21.86 6.70 -8.39
CA ARG A 341 -22.10 8.14 -8.48
C ARG A 341 -20.83 8.96 -8.27
N LEU A 342 -20.07 8.67 -7.21
CA LEU A 342 -18.87 9.41 -6.82
C LEU A 342 -17.68 8.45 -6.74
N LYS A 343 -16.74 8.59 -7.68
CA LYS A 343 -15.60 7.67 -7.83
C LYS A 343 -14.28 8.39 -7.64
N ARG A 344 -13.37 7.75 -6.89
CA ARG A 344 -11.98 8.19 -6.74
C ARG A 344 -11.17 8.18 -8.03
N GLY A 345 -11.57 7.37 -9.00
CA GLY A 345 -10.96 7.29 -10.33
C GLY A 345 -11.58 8.25 -11.35
N SER A 346 -12.54 9.11 -10.98
CA SER A 346 -13.15 10.06 -11.91
C SER A 346 -12.20 11.23 -12.27
N VAL A 347 -12.48 11.89 -13.37
CA VAL A 347 -11.73 13.07 -13.80
C VAL A 347 -11.78 14.19 -12.75
N GLU A 348 -12.94 14.39 -12.13
CA GLU A 348 -13.17 15.37 -11.07
C GLU A 348 -12.31 15.09 -9.83
N SER A 349 -12.11 13.82 -9.50
CA SER A 349 -11.23 13.41 -8.40
C SER A 349 -9.75 13.70 -8.71
N TYR A 350 -9.28 13.41 -9.92
CA TYR A 350 -7.92 13.78 -10.32
C TYR A 350 -7.70 15.30 -10.33
N ARG A 351 -8.70 16.09 -10.74
CA ARG A 351 -8.67 17.55 -10.64
C ARG A 351 -8.58 18.02 -9.18
N GLY A 352 -9.38 17.42 -8.27
CA GLY A 352 -9.32 17.73 -6.84
C GLY A 352 -7.97 17.40 -6.21
N ARG A 353 -7.40 16.25 -6.54
CA ARG A 353 -6.05 15.84 -6.11
C ARG A 353 -4.98 16.82 -6.59
N ALA A 354 -5.04 17.21 -7.87
CA ALA A 354 -4.10 18.17 -8.46
C ALA A 354 -4.23 19.56 -7.85
N SER A 355 -5.47 20.09 -7.73
CA SER A 355 -5.74 21.39 -7.09
C SER A 355 -5.14 21.42 -5.66
N ARG A 356 -5.34 20.35 -4.88
CA ARG A 356 -4.80 20.26 -3.54
C ARG A 356 -3.28 20.15 -3.49
N ALA A 357 -2.68 19.42 -4.43
CA ALA A 357 -1.23 19.28 -4.52
C ALA A 357 -0.55 20.61 -4.90
N TRP A 358 -1.05 21.30 -5.92
CA TRP A 358 -0.57 22.64 -6.31
C TRP A 358 -0.69 23.63 -5.18
N GLN A 359 -1.81 23.64 -4.46
CA GLN A 359 -2.00 24.51 -3.30
C GLN A 359 -0.97 24.24 -2.20
N ALA A 360 -0.59 22.99 -1.97
CA ALA A 360 0.44 22.62 -0.98
C ALA A 360 1.84 23.07 -1.40
N GLY A 361 2.02 23.51 -2.65
CA GLY A 361 3.27 24.04 -3.19
C GLY A 361 4.20 22.97 -3.75
N VAL A 362 3.64 21.85 -4.28
CA VAL A 362 4.46 20.88 -5.03
C VAL A 362 4.98 21.49 -6.33
N ASP A 363 6.12 21.01 -6.81
CA ASP A 363 6.76 21.49 -8.04
C ASP A 363 6.28 20.73 -9.29
N GLY A 364 5.66 19.57 -9.12
CA GLY A 364 5.14 18.75 -10.21
C GLY A 364 4.19 17.67 -9.75
N ILE A 365 3.63 16.94 -10.72
CA ILE A 365 2.73 15.81 -10.49
C ILE A 365 3.31 14.57 -11.18
N TYR A 366 3.26 13.45 -10.47
CA TYR A 366 3.66 12.13 -10.96
C TYR A 366 2.45 11.22 -11.06
N ILE A 367 2.17 10.68 -12.25
CA ILE A 367 1.02 9.82 -12.55
C ILE A 367 1.48 8.38 -12.62
N PHE A 368 0.92 7.52 -11.77
CA PHE A 368 1.31 6.13 -11.59
C PHE A 368 0.14 5.15 -11.73
N ASN A 369 0.36 4.02 -12.42
CA ASN A 369 -0.67 2.99 -12.64
C ASN A 369 -1.94 3.52 -13.34
N VAL A 370 -1.84 4.55 -14.16
CA VAL A 370 -2.92 4.98 -15.05
C VAL A 370 -2.69 4.38 -16.42
N TYR A 371 -3.60 3.49 -16.86
CA TYR A 371 -3.43 2.75 -18.11
C TYR A 371 -3.99 3.48 -19.33
N ASN A 372 -4.88 4.44 -19.13
CA ASN A 372 -5.46 5.25 -20.21
C ASN A 372 -4.64 6.53 -20.43
N ALA A 373 -3.74 6.52 -21.42
CA ALA A 373 -2.95 7.68 -21.79
C ALA A 373 -3.77 8.80 -22.45
N ALA A 374 -5.00 8.53 -22.87
CA ALA A 374 -5.95 9.52 -23.38
C ALA A 374 -6.92 10.05 -22.30
N ALA A 375 -6.63 9.80 -21.02
CA ALA A 375 -7.48 10.27 -19.94
C ALA A 375 -7.53 11.80 -19.90
N ARG A 376 -8.75 12.35 -19.97
CA ARG A 376 -9.02 13.79 -20.11
C ARG A 376 -8.28 14.64 -19.07
N PHE A 377 -8.16 14.17 -17.82
CA PHE A 377 -7.48 14.93 -16.77
C PHE A 377 -6.00 15.19 -17.08
N LEU A 378 -5.33 14.39 -17.92
CA LEU A 378 -3.93 14.60 -18.32
C LEU A 378 -3.73 15.91 -19.11
N SER A 379 -4.80 16.44 -19.72
CA SER A 379 -4.79 17.74 -20.39
C SER A 379 -5.38 18.87 -19.53
N GLU A 380 -5.62 18.65 -18.23
CA GLU A 380 -6.29 19.62 -17.35
C GLU A 380 -5.50 19.95 -16.08
N ILE A 381 -4.64 19.01 -15.61
CA ILE A 381 -4.00 19.12 -14.28
C ILE A 381 -2.66 19.86 -14.29
N GLY A 382 -2.22 20.39 -15.43
CA GLY A 382 -0.88 20.96 -15.61
C GLY A 382 -0.61 22.22 -14.78
N THR A 383 -1.64 23.04 -14.55
CA THR A 383 -1.49 24.27 -13.77
C THR A 383 -2.74 24.57 -12.92
N PRO A 384 -2.59 25.36 -11.83
CA PRO A 384 -3.73 25.82 -11.04
C PRO A 384 -4.78 26.58 -11.87
N GLU A 385 -4.33 27.40 -12.83
CA GLU A 385 -5.19 28.23 -13.69
C GLU A 385 -6.07 27.35 -14.59
N ALA A 386 -5.52 26.30 -15.18
CA ALA A 386 -6.27 25.33 -15.98
C ALA A 386 -7.31 24.57 -15.15
N LEU A 387 -7.03 24.34 -13.87
CA LEU A 387 -7.92 23.65 -12.95
C LEU A 387 -9.04 24.54 -12.39
N ALA A 388 -8.79 25.83 -12.20
CA ALA A 388 -9.71 26.73 -11.50
C ALA A 388 -11.17 26.69 -12.04
N PRO A 389 -11.43 26.69 -13.36
CA PRO A 389 -12.80 26.70 -13.89
C PRO A 389 -13.46 25.30 -13.92
N LEU A 390 -12.82 24.25 -13.42
CA LEU A 390 -13.29 22.88 -13.57
C LEU A 390 -13.91 22.33 -12.28
N PRO A 391 -14.99 21.53 -12.35
CA PRO A 391 -15.57 20.88 -11.18
C PRO A 391 -14.62 19.83 -10.62
N LYS A 392 -14.64 19.64 -9.29
CA LYS A 392 -13.73 18.77 -8.55
C LYS A 392 -14.44 17.94 -7.50
N LEU A 393 -13.83 16.76 -7.18
CA LEU A 393 -14.20 15.94 -6.04
C LEU A 393 -12.99 15.77 -5.12
N TYR A 394 -13.22 15.95 -3.83
CA TYR A 394 -12.23 15.77 -2.77
C TYR A 394 -12.65 14.63 -1.85
N PHE A 395 -11.82 13.61 -1.78
CA PHE A 395 -11.98 12.47 -0.89
C PHE A 395 -10.98 12.56 0.27
N PRO A 396 -11.35 12.20 1.50
CA PRO A 396 -10.39 12.08 2.61
C PRO A 396 -9.27 11.07 2.30
N THR A 397 -9.63 10.00 1.58
CA THR A 397 -8.73 8.89 1.24
C THR A 397 -8.87 8.54 -0.23
N ILE A 398 -7.76 8.50 -0.94
CA ILE A 398 -7.74 8.07 -2.36
C ILE A 398 -7.43 6.58 -2.48
N ARG A 399 -6.48 6.08 -1.69
CA ARG A 399 -6.05 4.69 -1.71
C ARG A 399 -5.75 4.21 -0.29
N ASN A 400 -6.14 2.98 0.03
CA ASN A 400 -6.15 2.46 1.39
C ASN A 400 -5.17 1.30 1.62
N ALA A 401 -4.09 1.21 0.83
CA ALA A 401 -3.01 0.28 1.16
C ALA A 401 -2.39 0.65 2.51
N LYS A 402 -2.04 -0.36 3.30
CA LYS A 402 -1.59 -0.16 4.68
C LYS A 402 -0.07 0.00 4.75
N PRO A 403 0.46 1.05 5.41
CA PRO A 403 1.90 1.23 5.61
C PRO A 403 2.57 0.09 6.36
N SER A 404 1.86 -0.52 7.30
CA SER A 404 2.31 -1.70 8.05
C SER A 404 2.57 -2.94 7.20
N ARG A 405 2.16 -2.96 5.94
CA ARG A 405 2.56 -4.01 4.98
C ARG A 405 4.08 -4.09 4.78
N TYR A 406 4.80 -3.01 5.02
CA TYR A 406 6.24 -2.93 4.74
C TYR A 406 7.09 -2.62 5.97
N LEU A 407 6.48 -2.16 7.07
CA LEU A 407 7.15 -1.81 8.31
C LEU A 407 6.25 -2.17 9.50
N ARG A 408 6.80 -2.89 10.46
CA ARG A 408 6.11 -3.16 11.73
C ARG A 408 5.67 -1.85 12.39
N GLY A 409 4.38 -1.76 12.75
CA GLY A 409 3.83 -0.53 13.33
C GLY A 409 3.76 0.66 12.36
N GLY A 410 3.90 0.43 11.04
CA GLY A 410 3.97 1.48 10.03
C GLY A 410 2.74 2.39 9.97
N ASN A 411 1.57 1.91 10.39
CA ASN A 411 0.34 2.72 10.40
C ASN A 411 0.44 3.93 11.35
N ARG A 412 1.35 3.92 12.35
CA ARG A 412 1.56 5.05 13.27
C ARG A 412 2.00 6.35 12.58
N PHE A 413 2.59 6.23 11.40
CA PHE A 413 3.04 7.39 10.59
C PHE A 413 1.91 8.03 9.79
N GLN A 414 0.78 7.34 9.62
CA GLN A 414 -0.31 7.79 8.78
C GLN A 414 -1.23 8.77 9.54
N THR A 415 -1.11 10.06 9.24
CA THR A 415 -1.96 11.14 9.79
C THR A 415 -3.08 11.53 8.83
N VAL A 416 -3.00 11.11 7.58
CA VAL A 416 -4.11 11.23 6.62
C VAL A 416 -5.15 10.16 6.94
N PRO A 417 -6.44 10.51 7.05
CA PRO A 417 -7.47 9.55 7.43
C PRO A 417 -7.60 8.42 6.42
N VAL A 418 -7.96 7.23 6.87
CA VAL A 418 -8.36 6.12 6.02
C VAL A 418 -9.85 5.87 6.21
N LEU A 419 -10.65 6.45 5.31
CA LEU A 419 -12.10 6.27 5.22
C LEU A 419 -12.45 5.83 3.80
N THR A 420 -12.86 4.59 3.65
CA THR A 420 -13.30 4.01 2.37
C THR A 420 -14.44 3.03 2.61
N PRO A 421 -15.21 2.65 1.59
CA PRO A 421 -16.25 1.64 1.74
C PRO A 421 -15.76 0.30 2.32
N SER A 422 -14.49 -0.04 2.09
CA SER A 422 -13.85 -1.24 2.65
C SER A 422 -13.19 -1.03 4.01
N ASP A 423 -13.00 0.22 4.44
CA ASP A 423 -12.48 0.62 5.75
C ASP A 423 -13.40 1.70 6.37
N PRO A 424 -14.66 1.36 6.69
CA PRO A 424 -15.64 2.33 7.16
C PRO A 424 -15.38 2.75 8.60
N TRP A 425 -15.87 3.95 8.98
CA TRP A 425 -15.85 4.43 10.35
C TRP A 425 -17.19 4.23 11.03
N ALA A 426 -17.19 3.96 12.33
CA ALA A 426 -18.42 3.78 13.07
C ALA A 426 -19.03 5.12 13.48
N LEU A 427 -20.30 5.32 13.15
CA LEU A 427 -21.15 6.36 13.71
C LEU A 427 -22.04 5.75 14.80
N THR A 428 -22.02 6.34 16.00
CA THR A 428 -22.86 5.94 17.13
C THR A 428 -23.72 7.13 17.58
N THR A 429 -24.82 6.84 18.24
CA THR A 429 -25.63 7.92 18.85
C THR A 429 -24.87 8.59 20.00
N GLY A 430 -24.99 9.92 20.10
CA GLY A 430 -24.39 10.68 21.19
C GLY A 430 -22.90 10.98 21.08
N LYS A 431 -22.19 10.45 20.06
CA LYS A 431 -20.76 10.70 19.84
C LYS A 431 -20.50 11.25 18.44
N ALA A 432 -19.87 12.40 18.35
CA ALA A 432 -19.44 12.96 17.09
C ALA A 432 -18.16 12.27 16.58
N VAL A 433 -18.10 12.08 15.27
CA VAL A 433 -16.89 11.60 14.53
C VAL A 433 -16.41 12.73 13.65
N ALA A 434 -15.14 13.11 13.79
CA ALA A 434 -14.51 14.18 13.03
C ALA A 434 -13.68 13.60 11.87
N VAL A 435 -14.06 13.89 10.63
CA VAL A 435 -13.38 13.46 9.41
C VAL A 435 -12.64 14.65 8.79
N PRO A 436 -11.30 14.66 8.79
CA PRO A 436 -10.55 15.69 8.07
C PRO A 436 -10.60 15.43 6.56
N VAL A 437 -10.83 16.50 5.79
CA VAL A 437 -10.76 16.48 4.32
C VAL A 437 -9.92 17.64 3.81
N GLN A 438 -9.09 17.38 2.80
CA GLN A 438 -8.21 18.37 2.20
C GLN A 438 -8.85 18.94 0.93
N ILE A 439 -9.03 20.24 0.85
CA ILE A 439 -9.73 20.95 -0.24
C ILE A 439 -8.79 21.97 -0.86
N GLY A 440 -8.85 22.15 -2.17
CA GLY A 440 -8.06 23.15 -2.90
C GLY A 440 -8.58 24.59 -2.69
N SER A 441 -7.75 25.59 -2.94
CA SER A 441 -8.06 27.02 -2.73
C SER A 441 -9.19 27.55 -3.62
N ASP A 442 -9.40 26.95 -4.77
CA ASP A 442 -10.43 27.33 -5.74
C ASP A 442 -11.87 26.97 -5.33
N ALA A 443 -12.03 26.18 -4.26
CA ALA A 443 -13.34 25.82 -3.73
C ALA A 443 -14.15 27.00 -3.20
N GLN A 444 -13.49 28.07 -2.76
CA GLN A 444 -14.13 29.29 -2.23
C GLN A 444 -14.83 30.14 -3.29
N SER A 445 -14.49 29.97 -4.56
CA SER A 445 -15.03 30.77 -5.66
C SER A 445 -16.34 30.23 -6.26
N GLY A 446 -16.90 29.15 -5.71
CA GLY A 446 -18.03 28.44 -6.31
C GLY A 446 -19.06 27.96 -5.31
N THR A 447 -19.70 26.83 -5.64
CA THR A 447 -20.58 26.09 -4.72
C THR A 447 -19.90 24.83 -4.25
N ALA A 448 -20.07 24.47 -2.97
CA ALA A 448 -19.61 23.23 -2.42
C ALA A 448 -20.79 22.39 -1.91
N THR A 449 -20.66 21.07 -2.02
CA THR A 449 -21.63 20.12 -1.47
C THR A 449 -20.86 19.01 -0.74
N LEU A 450 -21.24 18.75 0.49
CA LEU A 450 -20.78 17.58 1.24
C LEU A 450 -21.69 16.41 0.91
N HIS A 451 -21.10 15.30 0.51
CA HIS A 451 -21.78 14.02 0.27
C HIS A 451 -21.36 13.03 1.36
N VAL A 452 -22.31 12.48 2.07
CA VAL A 452 -22.11 11.49 3.15
C VAL A 452 -22.78 10.19 2.75
N ARG A 453 -22.06 9.07 2.80
CA ARG A 453 -22.61 7.74 2.60
C ARG A 453 -22.51 6.95 3.89
N ALA A 454 -23.64 6.81 4.58
CA ALA A 454 -23.77 6.01 5.79
C ALA A 454 -24.70 4.83 5.53
N GLU A 455 -24.36 3.66 6.06
CA GLU A 455 -25.12 2.43 5.79
C GLU A 455 -26.53 2.51 6.35
N ASN A 456 -27.53 2.30 5.49
CA ASN A 456 -28.96 2.34 5.84
C ASN A 456 -29.47 3.67 6.41
N VAL A 457 -28.72 4.76 6.27
CA VAL A 457 -29.19 6.11 6.62
C VAL A 457 -29.70 6.79 5.35
N THR A 458 -31.01 6.92 5.25
CA THR A 458 -31.68 7.53 4.09
C THR A 458 -32.34 8.88 4.44
N ASP A 459 -32.48 9.17 5.73
CA ASP A 459 -32.97 10.44 6.23
C ASP A 459 -31.81 11.36 6.61
N PRO A 460 -31.64 12.52 5.96
CA PRO A 460 -30.62 13.51 6.31
C PRO A 460 -30.76 14.01 7.76
N ASP A 461 -31.98 14.06 8.29
CA ASP A 461 -32.23 14.52 9.65
C ASP A 461 -31.76 13.53 10.73
N ALA A 462 -31.44 12.29 10.34
CA ALA A 462 -30.82 11.33 11.25
C ALA A 462 -29.40 11.69 11.66
N LEU A 463 -28.72 12.62 10.93
CA LEU A 463 -27.37 13.10 11.22
C LEU A 463 -27.36 14.56 11.67
N LEU A 464 -26.55 14.86 12.68
CA LEU A 464 -26.03 16.21 12.91
C LEU A 464 -24.74 16.35 12.13
N VAL A 465 -24.70 17.28 11.19
CA VAL A 465 -23.55 17.50 10.32
C VAL A 465 -23.01 18.91 10.58
N ARG A 466 -21.72 19.01 10.89
CA ARG A 466 -21.00 20.28 10.97
C ARG A 466 -19.76 20.23 10.09
N ALA A 467 -19.46 21.34 9.44
CA ALA A 467 -18.24 21.50 8.68
C ALA A 467 -17.52 22.76 9.17
N ASN A 468 -16.29 22.60 9.65
CA ASN A 468 -15.52 23.67 10.30
C ASN A 468 -16.32 24.39 11.43
N GLY A 469 -17.12 23.65 12.20
CA GLY A 469 -17.96 24.17 13.25
C GLY A 469 -19.33 24.75 12.79
N VAL A 470 -19.52 24.99 11.48
CA VAL A 470 -20.79 25.46 10.91
C VAL A 470 -21.73 24.30 10.70
N ALA A 471 -22.96 24.39 11.22
CA ALA A 471 -23.98 23.39 10.99
C ALA A 471 -24.43 23.40 9.51
N LEU A 472 -24.46 22.22 8.89
CA LEU A 472 -25.01 22.05 7.54
C LEU A 472 -26.44 21.52 7.68
N THR A 473 -27.39 22.31 7.17
CA THR A 473 -28.81 22.01 7.10
C THR A 473 -29.24 21.73 5.66
N ASP A 474 -30.53 21.52 5.43
CA ASP A 474 -31.13 21.30 4.11
C ASP A 474 -30.55 20.10 3.36
N GLY A 475 -30.15 19.07 4.11
CA GLY A 475 -29.68 17.81 3.58
C GLY A 475 -30.74 17.13 2.71
N LYS A 476 -30.32 16.44 1.65
CA LYS A 476 -31.19 15.70 0.72
C LYS A 476 -30.64 14.31 0.49
N ALA A 477 -31.53 13.31 0.49
CA ALA A 477 -31.16 11.96 0.08
C ALA A 477 -31.12 11.87 -1.46
N VAL A 478 -29.99 11.49 -2.03
CA VAL A 478 -29.79 11.37 -3.49
C VAL A 478 -28.98 10.11 -3.78
N ASP A 479 -29.57 9.13 -4.47
CA ASP A 479 -28.90 7.91 -4.93
C ASP A 479 -28.09 7.19 -3.83
N GLY A 480 -28.64 7.07 -2.63
CA GLY A 480 -27.99 6.40 -1.50
C GLY A 480 -26.89 7.22 -0.79
N TRP A 481 -26.81 8.50 -1.09
CA TRP A 481 -26.00 9.49 -0.40
C TRP A 481 -26.88 10.52 0.28
N LEU A 482 -26.33 11.21 1.28
CA LEU A 482 -26.90 12.38 1.91
C LEU A 482 -26.07 13.59 1.48
N ASP A 483 -26.70 14.49 0.74
CA ASP A 483 -26.06 15.67 0.15
C ASP A 483 -26.43 16.90 0.98
N TYR A 484 -25.43 17.60 1.51
CA TYR A 484 -25.59 18.84 2.29
C TYR A 484 -24.93 20.02 1.55
N PRO A 485 -25.68 21.11 1.29
CA PRO A 485 -25.06 22.33 0.81
C PRO A 485 -24.00 22.83 1.82
N TRP A 486 -22.80 23.14 1.34
CA TRP A 486 -21.73 23.68 2.17
C TRP A 486 -21.47 25.13 1.75
N PRO A 487 -21.75 26.15 2.62
CA PRO A 487 -21.51 27.55 2.31
C PRO A 487 -20.05 27.79 1.90
N ALA A 488 -19.83 28.49 0.78
CA ALA A 488 -18.51 28.67 0.21
C ALA A 488 -17.54 29.43 1.15
N ASP A 489 -18.06 30.35 1.94
CA ASP A 489 -17.31 31.11 2.96
C ASP A 489 -16.89 30.25 4.17
N ALA A 490 -17.55 29.12 4.37
CA ALA A 490 -17.19 28.13 5.41
C ALA A 490 -16.23 27.04 4.90
N VAL A 491 -15.89 27.03 3.60
CA VAL A 491 -14.89 26.12 3.02
C VAL A 491 -13.51 26.76 3.12
N HIS A 492 -12.56 26.06 3.74
CA HIS A 492 -11.20 26.56 3.87
C HIS A 492 -10.26 25.92 2.86
N PRO A 493 -9.31 26.66 2.26
CA PRO A 493 -8.19 26.07 1.56
C PRO A 493 -7.37 25.15 2.48
N GLY A 494 -7.03 23.96 2.03
CA GLY A 494 -6.30 22.97 2.83
C GLY A 494 -7.21 22.15 3.72
N ARG A 495 -6.90 22.04 4.99
CA ARG A 495 -7.58 21.15 5.94
C ARG A 495 -8.94 21.70 6.36
N ASN A 496 -9.97 20.92 6.14
CA ASN A 496 -11.32 21.10 6.68
C ASN A 496 -11.67 19.92 7.59
N THR A 497 -12.59 20.12 8.52
CA THR A 497 -13.09 19.07 9.42
C THR A 497 -14.60 18.96 9.28
N VAL A 498 -15.07 17.75 8.96
CA VAL A 498 -16.48 17.42 8.93
C VAL A 498 -16.78 16.58 10.18
N GLU A 499 -17.67 17.07 11.02
CA GLU A 499 -18.15 16.37 12.20
C GLU A 499 -19.54 15.78 11.91
N LEU A 500 -19.66 14.48 12.16
CA LEU A 500 -20.88 13.70 11.96
C LEU A 500 -21.30 13.07 13.28
N GLN A 501 -22.54 13.29 13.71
CA GLN A 501 -23.11 12.65 14.87
C GLN A 501 -24.47 12.06 14.51
N LEU A 502 -24.65 10.79 14.83
CA LEU A 502 -25.95 10.12 14.65
C LEU A 502 -26.92 10.55 15.74
N LYS A 503 -28.09 11.09 15.38
CA LYS A 503 -29.15 11.47 16.33
C LYS A 503 -29.93 10.25 16.82
N HIS A 504 -30.31 9.39 15.91
CA HIS A 504 -30.99 8.13 16.15
C HIS A 504 -30.50 7.06 15.15
N LEU A 505 -30.62 5.82 15.56
CA LEU A 505 -30.33 4.71 14.65
C LEU A 505 -31.40 4.65 13.55
N PRO A 506 -31.04 4.39 12.30
CA PRO A 506 -32.04 4.13 11.27
C PRO A 506 -32.86 2.90 11.64
N ASP A 507 -34.08 2.85 11.16
CA ASP A 507 -34.93 1.67 11.28
C ASP A 507 -34.22 0.51 10.59
N THR A 508 -33.55 -0.31 11.37
CA THR A 508 -32.89 -1.51 10.85
C THR A 508 -33.93 -2.60 10.67
N PRO A 509 -33.83 -3.42 9.61
CA PRO A 509 -34.60 -4.65 9.55
C PRO A 509 -34.49 -5.41 10.88
N ALA A 510 -35.59 -5.98 11.33
CA ALA A 510 -35.62 -6.76 12.58
C ALA A 510 -34.40 -7.71 12.62
N PRO A 511 -33.69 -7.83 13.76
CA PRO A 511 -32.58 -8.77 13.85
C PRO A 511 -33.03 -10.13 13.36
N LYS A 512 -32.14 -10.86 12.69
CA LYS A 512 -32.39 -12.25 12.28
C LYS A 512 -32.92 -13.04 13.47
N PRO A 513 -33.71 -14.11 13.26
CA PRO A 513 -34.18 -14.94 14.37
C PRO A 513 -33.05 -15.28 15.34
N GLY A 514 -33.21 -15.04 16.65
CA GLY A 514 -32.16 -15.19 17.67
C GLY A 514 -31.32 -13.92 17.94
N GLY A 515 -31.57 -12.78 17.26
CA GLY A 515 -30.92 -11.49 17.54
C GLY A 515 -29.43 -11.39 17.13
N TRP A 516 -28.98 -12.24 16.23
CA TRP A 516 -27.58 -12.27 15.75
C TRP A 516 -27.28 -11.12 14.80
N ASN A 517 -26.21 -10.37 15.05
CA ASN A 517 -25.76 -9.28 14.17
C ASN A 517 -25.06 -9.84 12.92
N VAL A 518 -24.25 -10.89 13.11
CA VAL A 518 -23.49 -11.53 12.05
C VAL A 518 -23.57 -13.04 12.24
N GLU A 519 -23.75 -13.74 11.14
CA GLU A 519 -23.80 -15.19 11.09
C GLU A 519 -23.06 -15.68 9.84
N TYR A 520 -22.12 -16.59 10.06
CA TYR A 520 -21.47 -17.36 9.01
C TYR A 520 -21.81 -18.83 9.21
N ILE A 521 -22.74 -19.33 8.38
CA ILE A 521 -23.00 -20.75 8.24
C ILE A 521 -21.85 -21.30 7.38
N CYS A 522 -21.03 -22.16 7.96
CA CYS A 522 -19.83 -22.67 7.33
C CYS A 522 -20.12 -23.81 6.32
N ASP A 523 -21.14 -23.64 5.50
CA ASP A 523 -21.58 -24.54 4.43
C ASP A 523 -20.96 -24.19 3.05
N HIS A 524 -20.13 -23.16 3.02
CA HIS A 524 -19.41 -22.72 1.83
C HIS A 524 -18.11 -22.00 2.21
N LYS A 525 -17.13 -21.96 1.29
CA LYS A 525 -15.92 -21.14 1.45
C LYS A 525 -16.22 -19.67 1.23
N LEU A 526 -15.63 -18.80 2.02
CA LEU A 526 -15.69 -17.36 1.78
C LEU A 526 -14.97 -17.00 0.46
N LYS A 527 -15.68 -16.31 -0.43
CA LYS A 527 -15.10 -15.85 -1.72
C LYS A 527 -14.30 -14.56 -1.49
N TYR A 528 -12.98 -14.66 -1.53
CA TYR A 528 -12.09 -13.49 -1.46
C TYR A 528 -12.04 -12.78 -2.84
N PRO A 529 -12.02 -11.43 -2.90
CA PRO A 529 -12.16 -10.42 -1.83
C PRO A 529 -13.61 -9.93 -1.62
N LYS A 530 -14.63 -10.63 -2.11
CA LYS A 530 -15.99 -10.09 -2.26
C LYS A 530 -16.90 -10.23 -1.05
N GLN A 531 -16.59 -11.10 -0.10
CA GLN A 531 -17.40 -11.28 1.12
C GLN A 531 -16.79 -10.51 2.30
N LEU A 532 -16.99 -9.21 2.28
CA LEU A 532 -16.77 -8.35 3.43
C LEU A 532 -17.98 -8.47 4.39
N PRO A 533 -17.77 -8.35 5.71
CA PRO A 533 -16.51 -7.99 6.36
C PRO A 533 -15.61 -9.15 6.82
N TRP A 534 -15.99 -10.42 6.64
CA TRP A 534 -15.10 -11.52 6.93
C TRP A 534 -13.82 -11.45 6.13
N ARG A 535 -12.68 -11.66 6.79
CA ARG A 535 -11.35 -11.65 6.18
C ARG A 535 -10.71 -13.02 6.32
N ARG A 536 -10.16 -13.49 5.23
CA ARG A 536 -9.27 -14.63 5.25
C ARG A 536 -7.86 -14.12 5.53
N LEU A 537 -7.27 -14.59 6.61
CA LEU A 537 -5.93 -14.22 7.04
C LEU A 537 -5.05 -15.48 6.98
N PHE A 538 -4.69 -15.87 5.76
CA PHE A 538 -3.76 -16.97 5.54
C PHE A 538 -2.43 -16.41 5.11
N HIS A 539 -1.36 -16.89 5.74
CA HIS A 539 -0.04 -16.81 5.18
C HIS A 539 0.22 -17.99 4.25
N ALA A 540 1.24 -17.85 3.48
CA ALA A 540 1.70 -18.92 2.63
C ALA A 540 2.37 -19.99 3.48
N GLY A 541 1.89 -21.18 3.38
CA GLY A 541 2.37 -22.35 4.10
C GLY A 541 1.51 -23.54 3.76
N ASN A 542 1.68 -24.62 4.49
CA ASN A 542 0.96 -25.86 4.30
C ASN A 542 -0.38 -25.82 5.05
N TYR A 543 -1.38 -25.10 4.52
CA TYR A 543 -2.72 -25.07 5.09
C TYR A 543 -3.75 -25.67 4.15
N THR A 544 -4.85 -26.16 4.72
CA THR A 544 -6.00 -26.66 3.96
C THR A 544 -7.26 -25.88 4.34
N GLU A 545 -8.00 -25.43 3.34
CA GLU A 545 -9.36 -24.90 3.47
C GLU A 545 -10.23 -25.56 2.42
N GLU A 546 -11.13 -26.43 2.85
CA GLU A 546 -12.03 -27.16 1.96
C GLU A 546 -13.39 -27.47 2.62
N MET A 547 -14.35 -27.84 1.80
CA MET A 547 -15.63 -28.34 2.32
C MET A 547 -15.53 -29.85 2.55
N ARG A 548 -15.91 -30.31 3.74
CA ARG A 548 -16.02 -31.71 4.10
C ARG A 548 -17.36 -31.94 4.80
N ASP A 549 -18.18 -32.86 4.30
CA ASP A 549 -19.45 -33.23 4.91
C ASP A 549 -20.35 -32.04 5.31
N GLY A 550 -20.48 -31.08 4.37
CA GLY A 550 -21.25 -29.84 4.59
C GLY A 550 -20.71 -28.88 5.62
N SER A 551 -19.43 -29.08 6.06
CA SER A 551 -18.76 -28.23 7.04
C SER A 551 -17.47 -27.67 6.47
N LEU A 552 -17.04 -26.48 6.92
CA LEU A 552 -15.77 -25.90 6.54
C LEU A 552 -14.63 -26.59 7.31
N TYR A 553 -13.78 -27.29 6.61
CA TYR A 553 -12.54 -27.84 7.15
C TYR A 553 -11.41 -26.82 7.05
N LEU A 554 -10.83 -26.45 8.18
CA LEU A 554 -9.61 -25.64 8.28
C LEU A 554 -8.52 -26.48 8.92
N ALA A 555 -7.34 -26.53 8.30
CA ALA A 555 -6.19 -27.22 8.84
C ALA A 555 -4.92 -26.41 8.67
N ASP A 556 -4.13 -26.37 9.74
CA ASP A 556 -2.74 -25.96 9.78
C ASP A 556 -1.88 -27.22 9.68
N GLY A 557 -1.14 -27.35 8.59
CA GLY A 557 -0.39 -28.55 8.24
C GLY A 557 1.09 -28.48 8.61
N ASP A 558 1.58 -27.36 9.12
CA ASP A 558 2.99 -27.20 9.48
C ASP A 558 3.18 -26.61 10.89
N THR A 559 4.42 -26.58 11.33
CA THR A 559 4.83 -26.08 12.65
C THR A 559 5.49 -24.71 12.55
N ASN A 560 5.15 -23.94 11.52
CA ASN A 560 5.76 -22.66 11.20
C ASN A 560 4.80 -21.52 11.57
N ASP A 561 5.28 -20.52 12.30
CA ASP A 561 4.51 -19.32 12.69
C ASP A 561 3.91 -18.54 11.51
N GLU A 562 4.26 -18.89 10.29
CA GLU A 562 3.92 -18.12 9.09
C GLU A 562 2.69 -18.67 8.34
N SER A 563 2.14 -19.85 8.71
CA SER A 563 1.11 -20.54 7.91
C SER A 563 -0.22 -20.74 8.61
N LEU A 564 -0.61 -19.86 9.49
CA LEU A 564 -1.77 -20.04 10.36
C LEU A 564 -3.10 -19.74 9.66
N PRO A 565 -3.90 -20.75 9.31
CA PRO A 565 -5.19 -20.53 8.68
C PRO A 565 -6.20 -20.02 9.69
N HIS A 566 -6.71 -18.81 9.46
CA HIS A 566 -7.82 -18.29 10.24
C HIS A 566 -8.68 -17.31 9.47
N LEU A 567 -9.92 -17.20 9.92
CA LEU A 567 -10.90 -16.25 9.45
C LEU A 567 -11.14 -15.21 10.54
N ALA A 568 -11.17 -13.94 10.13
CA ALA A 568 -11.32 -12.81 11.03
C ALA A 568 -12.51 -11.94 10.69
N TYR A 569 -13.15 -11.40 11.71
CA TYR A 569 -14.17 -10.38 11.61
C TYR A 569 -13.83 -9.19 12.52
N PRO A 570 -13.54 -8.00 11.96
CA PRO A 570 -13.40 -6.80 12.74
C PRO A 570 -14.79 -6.35 13.22
N TRP A 571 -15.00 -6.33 14.50
CA TRP A 571 -16.29 -5.95 15.08
C TRP A 571 -16.26 -4.57 15.76
N ARG A 572 -17.45 -4.05 16.04
CA ARG A 572 -17.65 -2.72 16.64
C ARG A 572 -18.06 -2.85 18.11
N VAL A 573 -17.19 -3.46 18.93
CA VAL A 573 -17.45 -3.71 20.34
C VAL A 573 -16.72 -2.68 21.19
N GLU A 574 -17.43 -2.03 22.09
CA GLU A 574 -16.81 -1.23 23.16
C GLU A 574 -16.54 -2.12 24.38
N GLY A 575 -15.39 -1.95 25.04
CA GLY A 575 -14.88 -2.88 26.05
C GLY A 575 -15.76 -3.13 27.27
N THR A 576 -16.80 -2.29 27.49
CA THR A 576 -17.79 -2.46 28.59
C THR A 576 -19.06 -3.15 28.15
N GLU A 577 -19.26 -3.36 26.85
CA GLU A 577 -20.49 -3.90 26.30
C GLU A 577 -20.50 -5.42 26.32
N GLU A 578 -21.72 -5.97 26.31
CA GLU A 578 -21.91 -7.41 26.23
C GLU A 578 -21.80 -7.89 24.78
N VAL A 579 -20.93 -8.87 24.59
CA VAL A 579 -20.76 -9.60 23.32
C VAL A 579 -21.03 -11.07 23.57
N VAL A 580 -21.83 -11.68 22.73
CA VAL A 580 -22.05 -13.12 22.72
C VAL A 580 -21.57 -13.66 21.38
N VAL A 581 -20.64 -14.61 21.43
CA VAL A 581 -20.14 -15.36 20.29
C VAL A 581 -20.58 -16.78 20.39
N GLU A 582 -21.07 -17.34 19.31
CA GLU A 582 -21.39 -18.75 19.22
C GLU A 582 -20.64 -19.39 18.05
N ALA A 583 -19.98 -20.49 18.32
CA ALA A 583 -19.30 -21.28 17.31
C ALA A 583 -19.64 -22.77 17.48
N SER A 584 -19.94 -23.46 16.38
CA SER A 584 -20.12 -24.90 16.37
C SER A 584 -19.02 -25.56 15.55
N LEU A 585 -18.23 -26.41 16.21
CA LEU A 585 -17.12 -27.11 15.59
C LEU A 585 -16.91 -28.51 16.17
N LYS A 586 -16.26 -29.35 15.38
CA LYS A 586 -15.70 -30.64 15.77
C LYS A 586 -14.18 -30.62 15.53
N LEU A 587 -13.42 -30.94 16.56
CA LEU A 587 -11.97 -31.04 16.45
C LEU A 587 -11.58 -32.31 15.67
N VAL A 588 -10.61 -32.16 14.75
CA VAL A 588 -9.99 -33.31 14.06
C VAL A 588 -8.62 -33.59 14.65
N GLN A 589 -7.82 -32.54 14.86
CA GLN A 589 -6.48 -32.63 15.45
C GLN A 589 -6.11 -31.31 16.14
N SER A 590 -5.39 -31.41 17.28
CA SER A 590 -4.73 -30.27 17.92
C SER A 590 -3.58 -30.79 18.76
N ASP A 591 -2.33 -30.57 18.36
CA ASP A 591 -1.13 -31.11 19.02
C ASP A 591 -0.40 -30.07 19.88
N ALA A 592 -0.82 -28.78 19.82
CA ALA A 592 -0.25 -27.71 20.63
C ALA A 592 -1.32 -26.73 21.13
N PRO A 593 -1.04 -25.89 22.15
CA PRO A 593 -1.94 -24.80 22.56
C PRO A 593 -2.28 -23.90 21.39
N LEU A 594 -3.55 -23.50 21.30
CA LEU A 594 -4.10 -22.57 20.30
C LEU A 594 -4.01 -23.08 18.84
N ALA A 595 -3.70 -24.35 18.61
CA ALA A 595 -3.69 -24.96 17.28
C ALA A 595 -5.12 -25.00 16.66
N VAL A 596 -6.16 -25.03 17.49
CA VAL A 596 -7.55 -24.72 17.10
C VAL A 596 -8.15 -23.82 18.18
N CYS A 597 -8.59 -22.63 17.80
CA CYS A 597 -9.08 -21.66 18.77
C CYS A 597 -10.09 -20.65 18.21
N LEU A 598 -10.76 -19.95 19.13
CA LEU A 598 -11.44 -18.68 18.91
C LEU A 598 -10.65 -17.60 19.65
N ARG A 599 -10.27 -16.53 18.96
CA ARG A 599 -9.70 -15.34 19.58
C ARG A 599 -10.74 -14.22 19.61
N LEU A 600 -10.93 -13.63 20.78
CA LEU A 600 -11.92 -12.60 21.03
C LEU A 600 -11.27 -11.38 21.69
N ALA A 601 -11.34 -10.23 21.02
CA ALA A 601 -10.77 -8.97 21.52
C ALA A 601 -11.82 -7.87 21.51
N ASN A 602 -12.09 -7.26 22.68
CA ASN A 602 -13.16 -6.29 22.86
C ASN A 602 -12.71 -4.81 22.84
N GLY A 603 -11.49 -4.55 22.42
CA GLY A 603 -10.89 -3.21 22.41
C GLY A 603 -10.03 -2.91 23.63
N ASN A 604 -10.33 -3.48 24.79
CA ASN A 604 -9.56 -3.34 26.02
C ASN A 604 -8.76 -4.60 26.32
N ALA A 605 -9.39 -5.74 26.21
CA ALA A 605 -8.83 -7.03 26.56
C ALA A 605 -9.03 -8.09 25.46
N VAL A 606 -8.23 -9.14 25.54
CA VAL A 606 -8.24 -10.28 24.61
C VAL A 606 -8.21 -11.59 25.38
N GLU A 607 -8.89 -12.59 24.85
CA GLU A 607 -8.86 -13.96 25.34
C GLU A 607 -8.91 -14.94 24.16
N TYR A 608 -8.40 -16.15 24.37
CA TYR A 608 -8.53 -17.27 23.46
C TYR A 608 -9.30 -18.41 24.11
N LEU A 609 -10.27 -18.94 23.40
CA LEU A 609 -10.86 -20.24 23.68
C LEU A 609 -10.03 -21.29 22.93
N ASP A 610 -9.21 -22.04 23.65
CA ASP A 610 -8.33 -23.11 23.14
C ASP A 610 -9.08 -24.44 23.15
N ILE A 611 -9.16 -25.11 22.01
CA ILE A 611 -9.87 -26.38 21.82
C ILE A 611 -8.85 -27.51 21.65
N ARG A 612 -8.82 -28.43 22.62
CA ARG A 612 -7.95 -29.58 22.66
C ARG A 612 -8.74 -30.89 22.56
N PRO A 613 -8.10 -32.03 22.23
CA PRO A 613 -8.81 -33.32 22.12
C PRO A 613 -9.61 -33.71 23.35
N ASP A 614 -9.09 -33.40 24.53
CA ASP A 614 -9.62 -33.82 25.83
C ASP A 614 -10.09 -32.66 26.72
N SER A 615 -9.98 -31.43 26.23
CA SER A 615 -10.26 -30.27 27.08
C SER A 615 -10.55 -28.97 26.25
N VAL A 616 -11.26 -28.07 26.90
CA VAL A 616 -11.49 -26.69 26.42
C VAL A 616 -11.01 -25.72 27.48
N SER A 617 -10.28 -24.67 27.10
CA SER A 617 -9.72 -23.72 28.07
C SER A 617 -9.78 -22.27 27.62
N LEU A 618 -9.88 -21.36 28.60
CA LEU A 618 -9.59 -19.94 28.45
C LEU A 618 -8.10 -19.76 28.70
N HIS A 619 -7.36 -19.37 27.67
CA HIS A 619 -5.89 -19.40 27.66
C HIS A 619 -5.26 -18.45 28.69
N PHE A 620 -5.65 -17.18 28.69
CA PHE A 620 -5.10 -16.19 29.62
C PHE A 620 -5.73 -16.28 31.01
N ALA A 621 -7.02 -16.55 31.10
CA ALA A 621 -7.73 -16.75 32.38
C ALA A 621 -7.38 -18.08 33.06
N ARG A 622 -6.66 -18.99 32.37
CA ARG A 622 -6.20 -20.29 32.90
C ARG A 622 -7.33 -21.13 33.52
N LYS A 623 -8.50 -21.12 32.85
CA LYS A 623 -9.65 -21.96 33.21
C LYS A 623 -9.78 -23.07 32.19
N SER A 624 -10.04 -24.29 32.63
CA SER A 624 -10.17 -25.46 31.77
C SER A 624 -11.29 -26.39 32.24
N VAL A 625 -11.91 -27.04 31.29
CA VAL A 625 -12.88 -28.11 31.49
C VAL A 625 -12.50 -29.32 30.63
N LYS A 626 -12.68 -30.52 31.16
CA LYS A 626 -12.48 -31.78 30.42
C LYS A 626 -13.69 -32.03 29.51
N LEU A 627 -13.41 -32.28 28.24
CA LEU A 627 -14.42 -32.57 27.21
C LEU A 627 -13.76 -33.33 26.06
N ASP A 628 -14.36 -34.39 25.58
CA ASP A 628 -14.00 -34.98 24.30
C ASP A 628 -14.56 -34.12 23.18
N THR A 629 -13.68 -33.43 22.49
CA THR A 629 -14.02 -32.50 21.40
C THR A 629 -13.91 -33.13 20.02
N THR A 630 -13.49 -34.40 19.95
CA THR A 630 -13.19 -35.15 18.73
C THR A 630 -14.32 -36.04 18.26
N SER A 631 -15.17 -36.51 19.17
CA SER A 631 -16.23 -37.48 18.88
C SER A 631 -17.41 -36.86 18.14
N ASP A 632 -17.81 -35.61 18.48
CA ASP A 632 -18.98 -34.95 17.91
C ASP A 632 -18.76 -33.41 17.78
N PHE A 633 -19.72 -32.74 17.17
CA PHE A 633 -19.79 -31.28 17.13
C PHE A 633 -20.28 -30.75 18.46
N HIS A 634 -19.52 -29.79 19.02
CA HIS A 634 -19.95 -29.02 20.17
C HIS A 634 -20.26 -27.58 19.80
N THR A 635 -21.20 -26.99 20.51
CA THR A 635 -21.54 -25.57 20.36
C THR A 635 -21.00 -24.79 21.56
N TYR A 636 -20.09 -23.88 21.28
CA TYR A 636 -19.42 -23.02 22.25
C TYR A 636 -20.05 -21.64 22.23
N THR A 637 -20.67 -21.22 23.34
CA THR A 637 -21.22 -19.89 23.51
C THR A 637 -20.35 -19.10 24.47
N VAL A 638 -19.61 -18.10 23.95
CA VAL A 638 -18.74 -17.23 24.76
C VAL A 638 -19.43 -15.90 24.99
N THR A 639 -19.62 -15.52 26.25
CA THR A 639 -20.16 -14.21 26.64
C THR A 639 -19.07 -13.38 27.30
N MET A 640 -18.81 -12.18 26.79
CA MET A 640 -17.89 -11.19 27.35
C MET A 640 -18.65 -9.95 27.77
N LYS A 641 -18.30 -9.36 28.92
CA LYS A 641 -18.80 -8.06 29.38
C LYS A 641 -17.84 -7.40 30.36
N GLY A 642 -17.24 -6.28 29.96
CA GLY A 642 -16.23 -5.62 30.78
C GLY A 642 -15.02 -6.53 31.00
N LYS A 643 -14.78 -6.94 32.26
CA LYS A 643 -13.72 -7.89 32.64
C LYS A 643 -14.19 -9.34 32.80
N ASP A 644 -15.46 -9.59 32.51
CA ASP A 644 -16.03 -10.93 32.66
C ASP A 644 -16.04 -11.68 31.35
N ILE A 645 -15.70 -12.97 31.41
CA ILE A 645 -15.83 -13.92 30.31
C ILE A 645 -16.43 -15.22 30.83
N ARG A 646 -17.43 -15.75 30.13
CA ARG A 646 -18.06 -17.03 30.45
C ARG A 646 -18.20 -17.86 29.19
N VAL A 647 -18.10 -19.19 29.34
CA VAL A 647 -18.28 -20.12 28.23
C VAL A 647 -19.33 -21.14 28.61
N ALA A 648 -20.37 -21.28 27.81
CA ALA A 648 -21.27 -22.39 27.82
C ALA A 648 -20.91 -23.36 26.68
N ILE A 649 -20.98 -24.66 26.93
CA ILE A 649 -20.81 -25.72 25.96
C ILE A 649 -22.12 -26.52 25.90
N ASP A 650 -22.66 -26.64 24.69
CA ASP A 650 -23.95 -27.30 24.44
C ASP A 650 -25.07 -26.78 25.37
N GLY A 651 -25.09 -25.45 25.58
CA GLY A 651 -26.07 -24.76 26.40
C GLY A 651 -25.82 -24.80 27.91
N LYS A 652 -24.77 -25.50 28.39
CA LYS A 652 -24.47 -25.58 29.85
C LYS A 652 -23.22 -24.75 30.17
N GLU A 653 -23.26 -23.92 31.22
CA GLU A 653 -22.07 -23.16 31.66
C GLU A 653 -20.95 -24.12 32.03
N ALA A 654 -19.80 -23.95 31.39
CA ALA A 654 -18.63 -24.82 31.51
C ALA A 654 -17.42 -24.09 32.10
N LEU A 655 -17.18 -22.82 31.71
CA LEU A 655 -16.07 -22.02 32.20
C LEU A 655 -16.56 -20.66 32.68
N ASN A 656 -16.13 -20.28 33.88
CA ASN A 656 -16.44 -18.99 34.50
C ASN A 656 -15.16 -18.22 34.78
N GLY A 657 -14.92 -17.17 34.00
CA GLY A 657 -13.80 -16.26 34.10
C GLY A 657 -14.24 -14.85 34.52
N THR A 658 -15.22 -14.73 35.43
CA THR A 658 -15.64 -13.44 35.99
C THR A 658 -14.44 -12.68 36.56
N GLY A 659 -14.23 -11.42 36.13
CA GLY A 659 -13.14 -10.56 36.53
C GLY A 659 -11.77 -10.90 35.90
N GLN A 660 -11.68 -11.93 35.05
CA GLN A 660 -10.40 -12.45 34.56
C GLN A 660 -10.05 -12.06 33.11
N LEU A 661 -10.94 -11.36 32.41
CA LEU A 661 -10.66 -10.79 31.09
C LEU A 661 -9.81 -9.52 31.24
N THR A 662 -8.50 -9.68 31.49
CA THR A 662 -7.59 -8.60 31.87
C THR A 662 -6.38 -8.44 30.95
N THR A 663 -6.07 -9.41 30.09
CA THR A 663 -4.93 -9.33 29.16
C THR A 663 -5.20 -8.23 28.15
N SER A 664 -4.31 -7.23 28.09
CA SER A 664 -4.47 -6.06 27.22
C SER A 664 -4.42 -6.44 25.75
N ALA A 665 -5.47 -6.11 24.99
CA ALA A 665 -5.49 -6.32 23.54
C ALA A 665 -4.44 -5.49 22.79
N LYS A 666 -3.96 -4.37 23.38
CA LYS A 666 -2.86 -3.54 22.81
C LYS A 666 -1.48 -4.13 23.08
N GLN A 667 -1.33 -4.81 24.20
CA GLN A 667 -0.02 -5.32 24.66
C GLN A 667 0.17 -6.80 24.38
N GLU A 668 -0.83 -7.44 23.81
CA GLU A 668 -0.71 -8.83 23.41
C GLU A 668 0.47 -9.00 22.45
N LYS A 669 1.44 -9.80 22.85
CA LYS A 669 2.65 -10.09 22.07
C LYS A 669 2.47 -11.31 21.17
N HIS A 670 1.29 -11.84 21.07
CA HIS A 670 1.04 -12.96 20.16
C HIS A 670 1.33 -12.52 18.73
N TRP A 671 2.02 -13.35 17.95
CA TRP A 671 2.49 -13.02 16.60
C TRP A 671 1.36 -12.61 15.63
N LEU A 672 0.11 -13.08 15.82
CA LEU A 672 -1.07 -12.68 15.02
C LEU A 672 -1.22 -11.18 14.81
N PRO A 673 -1.11 -10.32 15.84
CA PRO A 673 -1.16 -8.87 15.67
C PRO A 673 -0.07 -8.29 14.77
N LEU A 674 1.05 -8.97 14.64
CA LEU A 674 2.24 -8.45 13.99
C LEU A 674 2.26 -8.75 12.49
N VAL A 675 1.57 -9.81 12.07
CA VAL A 675 1.67 -10.35 10.73
C VAL A 675 0.91 -9.53 9.68
N TYR A 676 -0.18 -8.84 10.07
CA TYR A 676 -1.10 -8.29 9.07
C TYR A 676 -1.20 -6.78 9.01
N GLY A 677 -0.46 -6.08 9.85
CA GLY A 677 -0.51 -4.63 9.87
C GLY A 677 -1.90 -4.03 10.13
N HIS A 678 -2.77 -4.82 10.72
CA HIS A 678 -4.10 -4.41 11.13
C HIS A 678 -4.15 -4.22 12.65
N GLU A 679 -3.28 -3.37 13.19
CA GLU A 679 -3.14 -3.13 14.63
C GLU A 679 -4.49 -2.78 15.28
N ASP A 680 -5.34 -2.03 14.58
CA ASP A 680 -6.69 -1.68 15.09
C ASP A 680 -7.63 -2.89 15.09
N TRP A 681 -7.49 -3.79 14.13
CA TRP A 681 -8.30 -5.01 14.07
C TRP A 681 -7.98 -5.97 15.19
N ASN A 682 -6.71 -6.05 15.57
CA ASN A 682 -6.29 -6.92 16.64
C ASN A 682 -6.89 -6.54 17.98
N GLN A 683 -7.23 -5.26 18.15
CA GLN A 683 -7.85 -4.78 19.38
C GLN A 683 -9.36 -5.06 19.44
N LYS A 684 -10.04 -5.10 18.27
CA LYS A 684 -11.50 -5.30 18.19
C LYS A 684 -11.84 -6.31 17.10
N SER A 685 -11.80 -7.60 17.42
CA SER A 685 -12.03 -8.65 16.41
C SER A 685 -12.36 -10.00 17.00
N LEU A 686 -13.06 -10.78 16.20
CA LEU A 686 -13.26 -12.21 16.36
C LEU A 686 -12.39 -12.93 15.32
N TYR A 687 -11.56 -13.89 15.75
CA TYR A 687 -10.85 -14.82 14.87
C TYR A 687 -11.24 -16.26 15.21
N PHE A 688 -11.20 -17.13 14.21
CA PHE A 688 -11.30 -18.58 14.42
C PHE A 688 -10.41 -19.35 13.43
N GLY A 689 -9.86 -20.44 13.89
CA GLY A 689 -8.88 -21.25 13.18
C GLY A 689 -7.67 -21.59 14.05
N SER A 690 -6.45 -21.52 13.48
CA SER A 690 -5.19 -21.77 14.20
C SER A 690 -4.53 -20.46 14.64
N ALA A 691 -3.95 -20.46 15.83
CA ALA A 691 -3.12 -19.39 16.40
C ALA A 691 -1.85 -19.93 17.07
N SER A 692 -1.41 -21.15 16.73
CA SER A 692 -0.22 -21.79 17.28
C SER A 692 0.86 -21.94 16.20
N GLY A 693 2.00 -21.30 16.38
CA GLY A 693 3.14 -21.48 15.51
C GLY A 693 3.76 -22.87 15.56
N PRO A 694 4.04 -23.42 16.76
CA PRO A 694 4.69 -24.71 16.87
C PRO A 694 3.77 -25.93 16.69
N GLY A 695 2.45 -25.75 16.52
CA GLY A 695 1.49 -26.83 16.54
C GLY A 695 0.64 -26.95 15.28
N LYS A 696 0.27 -28.17 14.96
CA LYS A 696 -0.69 -28.50 13.91
C LYS A 696 -2.09 -28.62 14.49
N GLY A 697 -3.06 -28.03 13.80
CA GLY A 697 -4.45 -28.10 14.22
C GLY A 697 -5.40 -28.18 13.05
N SER A 698 -6.50 -28.92 13.22
CA SER A 698 -7.57 -28.98 12.23
C SER A 698 -8.92 -29.20 12.87
N ALA A 699 -9.95 -28.57 12.29
CA ALA A 699 -11.33 -28.70 12.74
C ALA A 699 -12.32 -28.55 11.59
N LEU A 700 -13.49 -29.15 11.80
CA LEU A 700 -14.69 -28.96 11.00
C LEU A 700 -15.57 -27.89 11.67
N TRP A 701 -15.86 -26.81 10.96
CA TRP A 701 -16.67 -25.70 11.44
C TRP A 701 -18.04 -25.71 10.75
N ARG A 702 -19.14 -25.58 11.54
CA ARG A 702 -20.51 -25.49 11.03
C ARG A 702 -21.09 -24.11 11.11
N LEU A 703 -20.70 -23.36 12.15
CA LEU A 703 -21.28 -22.06 12.44
C LEU A 703 -20.29 -21.19 13.18
N VAL A 704 -20.21 -19.91 12.83
CA VAL A 704 -19.64 -18.87 13.69
C VAL A 704 -20.53 -17.63 13.57
N ARG A 705 -21.05 -17.16 14.69
CA ARG A 705 -21.92 -15.99 14.75
C ARG A 705 -21.70 -15.19 16.01
N PHE A 706 -22.09 -13.92 15.99
CA PHE A 706 -22.04 -13.10 17.17
C PHE A 706 -23.18 -12.08 17.23
N ARG A 707 -23.47 -11.64 18.45
CA ARG A 707 -24.33 -10.50 18.72
C ARG A 707 -23.67 -9.57 19.74
N THR A 708 -23.94 -8.28 19.58
CA THR A 708 -23.51 -7.21 20.47
C THR A 708 -24.65 -6.21 20.64
N LYS A 709 -24.70 -5.52 21.78
CA LYS A 709 -25.64 -4.43 21.99
C LYS A 709 -25.25 -3.13 21.35
N THR A 710 -24.00 -2.98 20.94
CA THR A 710 -23.52 -1.78 20.23
C THR A 710 -24.24 -1.68 18.89
N ARG A 711 -25.06 -0.65 18.75
CA ARG A 711 -25.64 -0.28 17.48
C ARG A 711 -24.86 0.88 16.91
N CYS A 712 -24.21 0.66 15.80
CA CYS A 712 -23.53 1.69 15.02
C CYS A 712 -23.87 1.57 13.54
N VAL A 713 -23.72 2.67 12.86
CA VAL A 713 -23.86 2.78 11.41
C VAL A 713 -22.47 2.92 10.81
N ASP A 714 -22.17 2.20 9.76
CA ASP A 714 -20.93 2.36 9.01
C ASP A 714 -20.97 3.63 8.16
N LEU A 715 -20.13 4.61 8.47
CA LEU A 715 -19.78 5.69 7.55
C LEU A 715 -18.91 5.08 6.46
N LYS A 716 -19.49 4.82 5.30
CA LYS A 716 -18.83 4.16 4.19
C LYS A 716 -17.94 5.10 3.39
N ASP A 717 -18.37 6.35 3.24
CA ASP A 717 -17.62 7.33 2.46
C ASP A 717 -18.03 8.77 2.77
N LEU A 718 -17.14 9.69 2.47
CA LEU A 718 -17.35 11.14 2.55
C LEU A 718 -16.65 11.79 1.36
N VAL A 719 -17.35 12.70 0.68
CA VAL A 719 -16.83 13.38 -0.51
C VAL A 719 -17.27 14.84 -0.47
N VAL A 720 -16.40 15.73 -0.87
CA VAL A 720 -16.76 17.13 -1.12
C VAL A 720 -16.69 17.41 -2.62
N SER A 721 -17.79 17.85 -3.21
CA SER A 721 -17.78 18.34 -4.58
C SER A 721 -17.76 19.87 -4.61
N THR A 722 -17.02 20.42 -5.55
CA THR A 722 -17.00 21.88 -5.82
C THR A 722 -17.29 22.15 -7.28
N LYS A 723 -18.09 23.19 -7.52
CA LYS A 723 -18.37 23.71 -8.86
C LYS A 723 -18.05 25.19 -8.88
N PRO A 724 -17.23 25.68 -9.83
CA PRO A 724 -16.94 27.12 -9.96
C PRO A 724 -18.22 27.89 -10.30
N LYS A 725 -18.30 29.17 -9.93
CA LYS A 725 -19.32 30.06 -10.44
C LYS A 725 -19.19 30.16 -11.95
N THR A 726 -20.24 29.81 -12.69
CA THR A 726 -20.28 30.06 -14.12
C THR A 726 -20.29 31.57 -14.31
N THR A 727 -19.18 32.15 -14.79
CA THR A 727 -19.22 33.49 -15.34
C THR A 727 -20.19 33.46 -16.54
N PRO A 728 -21.23 34.29 -16.61
CA PRO A 728 -22.07 34.34 -17.78
C PRO A 728 -21.16 34.56 -19.00
N LYS A 729 -21.28 33.70 -20.02
CA LYS A 729 -20.64 33.99 -21.32
C LYS A 729 -21.07 35.38 -21.72
N ALA A 730 -20.12 36.31 -21.79
CA ALA A 730 -20.37 37.57 -22.46
C ALA A 730 -20.89 37.21 -23.85
N THR A 731 -22.15 37.49 -24.11
CA THR A 731 -22.77 37.40 -25.44
C THR A 731 -22.00 38.38 -26.31
N ARG A 732 -21.18 37.83 -27.20
CA ARG A 732 -20.64 38.57 -28.33
C ARG A 732 -21.57 38.42 -29.52
#